data_c1108d271de42410a550b65d86bc9f90
#
_entry.id   c1108d271de42410a550b65d86bc9f90
#
_cell.length_a   1.000
_cell.length_b   1.000
_cell.length_c   1.000
_cell.angle_alpha   90.00
_cell.angle_beta   90.00
_cell.angle_gamma   90.00
#
_symmetry.space_group_name_H-M   'P 1'
#
loop_
_entity.id
_entity.type
_entity.pdbx_description
1 polymer ?
#
loop_
_entity_poly.entity_id
_entity_poly.type
_entity_poly.pdbx_seq_one_letter_code
_entity_poly.pdbx_strand_id
1 'polypeptide(L)'
;MARRRYRLFMICAVVILFLLYRVSQNTWDDSAHYTSLRHPPASNPPAAGGEVPLKPAAKPEHEYTPEAKPKPQSEPEPESKPAPEHAAGGQKAQAKPSYDDEEETGKNPPKDAVIPEDNRLPPDTRVHWRPQKEHFPVPSESVISLPTGKPLKVPRVQHEFGVESPEAKSRRVTRQERVAKEIERAWSGYKKFAWMHDELSPVSAKHRDPFCGWAATLVDSLDTLWIAGLREEFDEAARAVEQIDFTTTPRNNIPVFETTIRYLGGLLGAFDVSGGHDGGYPILLEKAVELAEILMGIFDTPNRMPLLYYQWQPEYASQPHRAGSVGIAELGTLSMEFTRLAQLTSEYKYYDAVDRITDALVELQKQGTSIPGLFPESLDASGCNHTATALRSSLSQAAQKQMDDDLSKKPENYIPGKGTKTGPQTVEKQPAEKQNVSASENEPVEKAKQVPPQQTAKRGAPPFGADGFTANWDCVPQGLVVSGYGFQQYHMGGGQDSAYEYFPKEYLLLGGLESKYQKLYVDAVEAINEWLLYRPMTDGDWDILFPAKVSTSGNPSQDLVATFEVTHLTCFIGGMYGLGGKIFGREKDLETAKRLTDGCVWAYQSTVSGIMPEGSQVMACPTLEKCEFNETLWWEKLDGAKDWRDKQVADDKDKAAAGEALKETASNHEAAGGSKAIHKRAAVLPPKSGADENVGSELPQSLKDKIGFKNDEQKKPTESSVGIQRDPDAPVDSVLEAHRLPPQEPEEQQIVLPEKPQSHEEFVKQRIADMGLAPGVVHISSRQYILRPEAIESVWYMYRITGDPIWMEKGWKMFEATIRATRTEIANSAIDDVNSDEPGLKDEMESFWLAETLKYYYLLFSEPSVISLDEWVLNTEAHPFKRPGGSVIGHSI
;
A
#
# COMPACT_ATOMS: atom_id res chain seq x y z
N MET A 1 -46.15 -22.78 -25.32
CA MET A 1 -45.93 -21.80 -24.18
C MET A 1 -44.50 -21.74 -23.64
N ALA A 2 -43.70 -22.79 -23.69
CA ALA A 2 -42.33 -22.80 -23.14
C ALA A 2 -41.35 -21.75 -23.78
N ARG A 3 -41.36 -21.60 -25.12
CA ARG A 3 -40.45 -20.66 -25.82
C ARG A 3 -40.64 -19.16 -25.46
N ARG A 4 -41.88 -18.77 -25.05
CA ARG A 4 -42.15 -17.37 -24.67
C ARG A 4 -41.62 -17.06 -23.26
N ARG A 5 -41.68 -18.03 -22.34
CA ARG A 5 -41.13 -17.92 -20.97
C ARG A 5 -39.60 -17.84 -20.99
N TYR A 6 -38.96 -18.62 -21.87
CA TYR A 6 -37.49 -18.62 -21.99
C TYR A 6 -36.94 -17.28 -22.53
N ARG A 7 -37.64 -16.66 -23.48
CA ARG A 7 -37.25 -15.29 -23.97
C ARG A 7 -37.44 -14.23 -22.89
N LEU A 8 -38.48 -14.32 -22.10
CA LEU A 8 -38.70 -13.40 -20.97
C LEU A 8 -37.59 -13.56 -19.91
N PHE A 9 -37.21 -14.79 -19.60
CA PHE A 9 -36.15 -15.09 -18.65
C PHE A 9 -34.77 -14.56 -19.12
N MET A 10 -34.44 -14.73 -20.39
CA MET A 10 -33.23 -14.18 -20.97
C MET A 10 -33.19 -12.64 -20.96
N ILE A 11 -34.32 -11.99 -21.19
CA ILE A 11 -34.43 -10.53 -21.12
C ILE A 11 -34.24 -10.06 -19.66
N CYS A 12 -34.85 -10.73 -18.69
CA CYS A 12 -34.68 -10.41 -17.28
C CYS A 12 -33.23 -10.64 -16.82
N ALA A 13 -32.59 -11.74 -17.24
CA ALA A 13 -31.19 -12.01 -16.92
C ALA A 13 -30.22 -10.93 -17.48
N VAL A 14 -30.45 -10.48 -18.70
CA VAL A 14 -29.68 -9.40 -19.33
C VAL A 14 -29.90 -8.08 -18.61
N VAL A 15 -31.15 -7.79 -18.20
CA VAL A 15 -31.45 -6.57 -17.42
C VAL A 15 -30.80 -6.60 -16.05
N ILE A 16 -30.82 -7.76 -15.38
CA ILE A 16 -30.17 -7.92 -14.07
C ILE A 16 -28.65 -7.78 -14.22
N LEU A 17 -28.04 -8.37 -15.22
CA LEU A 17 -26.60 -8.22 -15.50
C LEU A 17 -26.25 -6.77 -15.84
N PHE A 18 -27.09 -6.06 -16.58
CA PHE A 18 -26.89 -4.64 -16.88
C PHE A 18 -27.05 -3.77 -15.62
N LEU A 19 -28.00 -4.09 -14.75
CA LEU A 19 -28.15 -3.39 -13.48
C LEU A 19 -26.99 -3.65 -12.52
N LEU A 20 -26.51 -4.89 -12.44
CA LEU A 20 -25.30 -5.24 -11.67
C LEU A 20 -24.05 -4.55 -12.23
N TYR A 21 -23.92 -4.47 -13.53
CA TYR A 21 -22.86 -3.72 -14.20
C TYR A 21 -22.94 -2.21 -13.88
N ARG A 22 -24.15 -1.64 -13.91
CA ARG A 22 -24.38 -0.22 -13.53
C ARG A 22 -24.11 0.04 -12.04
N VAL A 23 -24.48 -0.88 -11.15
CA VAL A 23 -24.18 -0.77 -9.71
C VAL A 23 -22.68 -0.92 -9.48
N SER A 24 -22.02 -1.84 -10.16
CA SER A 24 -20.57 -1.97 -10.10
C SER A 24 -19.83 -0.73 -10.61
N GLN A 25 -20.29 -0.08 -11.66
CA GLN A 25 -19.72 1.20 -12.11
C GLN A 25 -19.99 2.35 -11.13
N ASN A 26 -21.17 2.40 -10.51
CA ASN A 26 -21.48 3.47 -9.56
C ASN A 26 -20.75 3.31 -8.20
N THR A 27 -20.26 2.12 -7.87
CA THR A 27 -19.40 1.92 -6.68
C THR A 27 -17.93 2.27 -6.91
N TRP A 28 -17.54 2.53 -8.18
CA TRP A 28 -16.18 3.00 -8.53
C TRP A 28 -16.16 4.50 -8.90
N ASP A 29 -17.33 5.14 -9.08
CA ASP A 29 -17.48 6.53 -9.54
C ASP A 29 -17.84 7.55 -8.43
N ASP A 30 -17.83 7.18 -7.16
CA ASP A 30 -18.01 8.15 -6.07
C ASP A 30 -16.78 9.02 -5.79
N SER A 31 -15.72 8.90 -6.62
CA SER A 31 -14.56 9.79 -6.58
C SER A 31 -14.45 10.78 -7.77
N ALA A 32 -15.44 10.85 -8.65
CA ALA A 32 -15.37 11.75 -9.81
C ALA A 32 -16.70 12.44 -10.13
N HIS A 33 -17.09 13.40 -9.33
CA HIS A 33 -18.05 14.42 -9.75
C HIS A 33 -17.61 15.81 -9.32
N TYR A 34 -16.91 16.50 -10.21
CA TYR A 34 -17.08 17.96 -10.35
C TYR A 34 -16.76 18.42 -11.79
N THR A 35 -17.83 18.91 -12.43
CA THR A 35 -17.92 20.01 -13.41
C THR A 35 -17.18 19.97 -14.74
N SER A 36 -17.95 19.69 -15.78
CA SER A 36 -17.74 20.28 -17.11
C SER A 36 -18.41 21.66 -17.20
N LEU A 37 -17.64 22.73 -17.40
CA LEU A 37 -18.13 24.03 -17.88
C LEU A 37 -17.51 24.31 -19.26
N ARG A 38 -18.39 24.64 -20.16
CA ARG A 38 -18.20 24.87 -21.60
C ARG A 38 -17.27 26.04 -21.91
N HIS A 39 -16.38 25.85 -22.89
CA HIS A 39 -15.73 26.96 -23.60
C HIS A 39 -16.33 27.17 -25.00
N PRO A 40 -16.44 28.42 -25.48
CA PRO A 40 -16.84 28.72 -26.84
C PRO A 40 -15.67 28.63 -27.85
N PRO A 41 -15.90 28.46 -29.14
CA PRO A 41 -14.90 28.11 -30.14
C PRO A 41 -14.00 29.29 -30.53
N ALA A 42 -12.71 28.98 -30.63
CA ALA A 42 -11.70 29.91 -31.14
C ALA A 42 -11.59 29.88 -32.67
N SER A 43 -11.42 31.06 -33.25
CA SER A 43 -11.25 31.35 -34.64
C SER A 43 -9.85 31.07 -35.18
N ASN A 44 -9.75 30.57 -36.44
CA ASN A 44 -8.54 30.27 -37.19
C ASN A 44 -7.61 31.45 -37.44
N PRO A 45 -6.28 31.23 -37.53
CA PRO A 45 -5.31 32.19 -38.03
C PRO A 45 -5.00 31.98 -39.56
N PRO A 46 -4.46 32.99 -40.24
CA PRO A 46 -4.07 32.87 -41.64
C PRO A 46 -2.60 32.43 -41.83
N ALA A 47 -2.36 31.76 -42.96
CA ALA A 47 -1.11 31.22 -43.45
C ALA A 47 -0.14 32.25 -44.02
N ALA A 48 1.18 31.92 -44.00
CA ALA A 48 2.22 32.07 -45.03
C ALA A 48 3.58 32.13 -44.31
N GLY A 49 4.56 31.33 -44.65
CA GLY A 49 5.32 31.12 -45.80
C GLY A 49 6.79 31.24 -45.52
N GLY A 50 7.63 30.30 -45.98
CA GLY A 50 9.06 30.54 -46.18
C GLY A 50 10.03 29.50 -45.65
N GLU A 51 10.35 28.50 -46.49
CA GLU A 51 11.51 27.59 -46.34
C GLU A 51 12.84 28.31 -46.50
N VAL A 52 13.88 27.94 -45.72
CA VAL A 52 15.28 27.92 -46.15
C VAL A 52 16.03 26.83 -45.36
N PRO A 53 16.79 25.92 -46.03
CA PRO A 53 17.52 24.85 -45.35
C PRO A 53 18.97 25.27 -45.05
N LEU A 54 19.49 24.90 -43.89
CA LEU A 54 20.92 25.00 -43.57
C LEU A 54 21.53 23.63 -43.35
N LYS A 55 22.62 23.40 -44.09
CA LYS A 55 23.52 22.25 -44.09
C LYS A 55 24.42 22.24 -42.85
N PRO A 56 25.00 21.06 -42.51
CA PRO A 56 25.80 20.88 -41.30
C PRO A 56 27.25 21.32 -41.49
N ALA A 57 27.86 21.89 -40.46
CA ALA A 57 29.26 22.23 -40.36
C ALA A 57 30.04 21.26 -39.47
N ALA A 58 31.25 20.99 -39.92
CA ALA A 58 32.19 19.99 -39.46
C ALA A 58 32.87 20.31 -38.12
N LYS A 59 33.37 19.23 -37.49
CA LYS A 59 34.32 19.22 -36.33
C LYS A 59 35.62 19.95 -36.71
N PRO A 60 36.36 20.44 -35.70
CA PRO A 60 37.79 20.26 -35.68
C PRO A 60 38.28 19.51 -34.44
N GLU A 61 39.12 18.52 -34.70
CA GLU A 61 40.03 17.91 -33.76
C GLU A 61 41.13 18.92 -33.37
N HIS A 62 41.49 18.99 -32.13
CA HIS A 62 42.79 19.48 -31.70
C HIS A 62 43.33 18.60 -30.56
N GLU A 63 44.39 17.94 -30.89
CA GLU A 63 45.41 17.28 -30.13
C GLU A 63 46.14 18.27 -29.22
N TYR A 64 46.33 17.95 -27.93
CA TYR A 64 47.17 18.73 -27.03
C TYR A 64 48.17 17.81 -26.34
N THR A 65 49.46 17.97 -26.63
CA THR A 65 50.58 17.39 -25.92
C THR A 65 51.04 18.30 -24.77
N PRO A 66 51.67 17.76 -23.71
CA PRO A 66 51.87 18.49 -22.47
C PRO A 66 53.22 19.22 -22.40
N GLU A 67 53.23 20.40 -21.82
CA GLU A 67 54.46 21.10 -21.48
C GLU A 67 54.58 21.43 -20.00
N ALA A 68 55.81 21.50 -19.52
CA ALA A 68 56.34 21.34 -18.20
C ALA A 68 56.08 22.49 -17.22
N LYS A 69 56.14 22.12 -15.94
CA LYS A 69 56.16 22.98 -14.73
C LYS A 69 57.35 23.97 -14.71
N PRO A 70 57.21 25.07 -13.97
CA PRO A 70 58.25 25.48 -13.06
C PRO A 70 57.80 25.61 -11.60
N LYS A 71 58.75 25.37 -10.70
CA LYS A 71 58.68 25.29 -9.25
C LYS A 71 58.82 26.70 -8.59
N PRO A 72 58.72 26.79 -7.27
CA PRO A 72 58.04 27.87 -6.53
C PRO A 72 59.03 28.93 -5.98
N GLN A 73 58.50 30.06 -5.62
CA GLN A 73 59.21 31.04 -4.78
C GLN A 73 58.43 31.31 -3.48
N SER A 74 59.21 31.36 -2.44
CA SER A 74 59.04 31.42 -1.02
C SER A 74 58.35 32.69 -0.49
N GLU A 75 57.70 32.45 0.64
CA GLU A 75 57.12 33.31 1.69
C GLU A 75 57.88 34.64 1.97
N PRO A 76 57.18 35.55 2.71
CA PRO A 76 57.49 35.64 4.12
C PRO A 76 56.29 35.71 5.06
N GLU A 77 56.54 35.15 6.24
CA GLU A 77 55.68 35.10 7.42
C GLU A 77 55.55 36.45 8.11
N PRO A 78 54.50 36.67 8.92
CA PRO A 78 54.22 37.89 9.66
C PRO A 78 54.57 37.82 11.13
N GLU A 79 54.79 38.97 11.66
CA GLU A 79 55.09 39.22 13.09
C GLU A 79 53.87 39.09 14.03
N SER A 80 54.22 38.67 15.22
CA SER A 80 53.42 38.38 16.37
C SER A 80 53.22 39.53 17.33
N LYS A 81 51.99 39.60 17.93
CA LYS A 81 51.64 39.97 19.34
C LYS A 81 51.71 41.43 19.79
N PRO A 82 51.05 41.84 20.91
CA PRO A 82 50.75 41.06 22.11
C PRO A 82 49.35 41.23 22.73
N ALA A 83 49.08 40.33 23.63
CA ALA A 83 48.00 40.38 24.59
C ALA A 83 48.37 41.27 25.78
N PRO A 84 47.40 41.75 26.57
CA PRO A 84 47.65 42.07 27.97
C PRO A 84 46.93 41.14 28.94
N GLU A 85 47.70 40.87 29.99
CA GLU A 85 47.39 40.11 31.19
C GLU A 85 46.45 40.85 32.17
N HIS A 86 45.75 40.01 32.92
CA HIS A 86 45.34 40.04 34.32
C HIS A 86 44.75 41.31 34.96
N ALA A 87 43.57 41.11 35.54
CA ALA A 87 43.36 41.35 36.96
C ALA A 87 42.20 40.58 37.54
N ALA A 88 42.44 39.82 38.55
CA ALA A 88 41.56 39.08 39.41
C ALA A 88 40.72 40.00 40.31
N GLY A 89 39.55 39.56 40.70
CA GLY A 89 38.79 40.12 41.84
C GLY A 89 37.31 39.78 41.72
N GLY A 90 36.85 38.71 42.25
CA GLY A 90 36.24 38.56 43.55
C GLY A 90 34.76 38.72 43.63
N GLN A 91 34.08 37.60 43.79
CA GLN A 91 32.87 37.43 44.62
C GLN A 91 31.59 38.26 44.30
N LYS A 92 30.46 37.64 43.96
CA LYS A 92 29.46 37.13 44.90
C LYS A 92 28.26 36.58 44.19
N ALA A 93 27.82 35.44 44.66
CA ALA A 93 26.48 34.88 44.45
C ALA A 93 25.41 35.77 45.06
N GLN A 94 24.25 35.74 44.47
CA GLN A 94 22.90 35.96 45.04
C GLN A 94 21.95 36.34 43.89
N ALA A 95 20.72 35.92 43.79
CA ALA A 95 19.84 35.25 44.74
C ALA A 95 18.66 34.69 43.94
N LYS A 96 18.12 33.58 44.38
CA LYS A 96 16.73 33.20 44.12
C LYS A 96 15.76 34.21 44.69
N PRO A 97 14.65 34.52 44.04
CA PRO A 97 13.54 35.16 44.76
C PRO A 97 12.82 34.05 45.57
N SER A 98 12.86 34.25 46.89
CA SER A 98 11.99 33.56 47.85
C SER A 98 10.62 34.19 47.75
N TYR A 99 9.59 33.33 47.69
CA TYR A 99 8.20 33.74 47.99
C TYR A 99 8.09 33.78 49.51
N ASP A 100 7.82 34.95 50.05
CA ASP A 100 7.41 35.13 51.41
C ASP A 100 5.91 34.81 51.52
N ASP A 101 5.60 33.96 52.48
CA ASP A 101 4.26 33.71 52.98
C ASP A 101 3.70 34.97 53.65
N GLU A 102 2.69 35.58 53.09
CA GLU A 102 1.79 36.47 53.83
C GLU A 102 0.41 35.78 53.96
N GLU A 103 0.12 35.33 55.15
CA GLU A 103 -1.20 34.99 55.65
C GLU A 103 -2.12 36.19 55.54
N GLU A 104 -3.03 36.23 54.53
CA GLU A 104 -4.20 37.09 54.57
C GLU A 104 -5.48 36.31 54.74
N THR A 105 -6.06 36.54 55.83
CA THR A 105 -7.31 36.08 56.39
C THR A 105 -8.48 36.20 55.43
N GLY A 106 -9.22 35.13 55.35
CA GLY A 106 -10.49 34.88 54.71
C GLY A 106 -11.40 36.06 54.37
N LYS A 107 -11.70 36.16 53.11
CA LYS A 107 -13.01 36.55 52.59
C LYS A 107 -13.35 35.65 51.42
N ASN A 108 -14.34 34.78 51.63
CA ASN A 108 -15.00 34.06 50.54
C ASN A 108 -15.45 35.10 49.50
N PRO A 109 -15.17 34.86 48.20
CA PRO A 109 -15.82 35.64 47.15
C PRO A 109 -17.32 35.34 47.18
N PRO A 110 -18.17 36.30 46.84
CA PRO A 110 -19.60 36.14 46.87
C PRO A 110 -19.99 35.01 45.88
N LYS A 111 -20.76 34.08 46.35
CA LYS A 111 -21.46 33.09 45.55
C LYS A 111 -22.54 33.81 44.74
N ASP A 112 -22.28 34.30 43.61
CA ASP A 112 -23.18 34.79 42.58
C ASP A 112 -22.47 35.87 41.68
N ALA A 113 -21.27 35.57 41.23
CA ALA A 113 -20.78 36.21 40.01
C ALA A 113 -21.42 35.45 38.83
N VAL A 114 -22.58 35.94 38.41
CA VAL A 114 -23.16 35.55 37.14
C VAL A 114 -22.17 36.00 36.06
N ILE A 115 -21.43 35.05 35.49
CA ILE A 115 -20.66 35.27 34.26
C ILE A 115 -21.70 35.67 33.21
N PRO A 116 -21.55 36.81 32.51
CA PRO A 116 -22.49 37.15 31.44
C PRO A 116 -22.57 35.98 30.44
N GLU A 117 -23.75 35.55 30.09
CA GLU A 117 -24.03 34.44 29.13
C GLU A 117 -23.41 34.66 27.74
N ASP A 118 -22.98 35.87 27.40
CA ASP A 118 -22.42 36.27 26.11
C ASP A 118 -20.96 35.86 25.87
N ASN A 119 -20.26 35.26 26.86
CA ASN A 119 -18.88 34.77 26.72
C ASN A 119 -18.72 33.26 26.85
N ARG A 120 -19.79 32.51 26.82
CA ARG A 120 -19.71 31.04 26.73
C ARG A 120 -19.54 30.68 25.26
N LEU A 121 -18.43 30.05 24.93
CA LEU A 121 -18.31 29.35 23.66
C LEU A 121 -19.53 28.43 23.52
N PRO A 122 -20.16 28.35 22.34
CA PRO A 122 -21.25 27.41 22.12
C PRO A 122 -20.77 26.01 22.54
N PRO A 123 -21.65 25.22 23.19
CA PRO A 123 -21.28 23.86 23.59
C PRO A 123 -20.84 23.10 22.34
N ASP A 124 -19.69 22.39 22.46
CA ASP A 124 -19.25 21.47 21.40
C ASP A 124 -20.32 20.39 21.23
N THR A 125 -20.89 20.31 20.06
CA THR A 125 -21.95 19.34 19.70
C THR A 125 -21.39 18.13 18.95
N ARG A 126 -20.07 18.10 18.67
CA ARG A 126 -19.43 16.97 17.99
C ARG A 126 -19.43 15.75 18.90
N VAL A 127 -19.45 14.57 18.28
CA VAL A 127 -19.22 13.30 18.98
C VAL A 127 -17.71 13.16 19.22
N HIS A 128 -17.33 12.80 20.44
CA HIS A 128 -15.95 12.55 20.83
C HIS A 128 -15.76 11.10 21.24
N TRP A 129 -14.64 10.53 20.86
CA TRP A 129 -14.20 9.25 21.37
C TRP A 129 -14.01 9.30 22.89
N ARG A 130 -14.25 8.19 23.54
CA ARG A 130 -14.01 8.02 24.97
C ARG A 130 -13.42 6.65 25.22
N PRO A 131 -12.54 6.47 26.21
CA PRO A 131 -12.01 5.17 26.57
C PRO A 131 -13.15 4.17 26.83
N GLN A 132 -13.10 3.04 26.16
CA GLN A 132 -14.08 1.97 26.29
C GLN A 132 -13.52 0.86 27.18
N LYS A 133 -14.42 0.10 27.80
CA LYS A 133 -14.04 -1.10 28.53
C LYS A 133 -13.75 -2.21 27.52
N GLU A 134 -12.56 -2.77 27.54
CA GLU A 134 -12.21 -3.90 26.69
C GLU A 134 -13.12 -5.11 26.92
N HIS A 135 -13.53 -5.76 25.84
CA HIS A 135 -14.28 -7.02 25.84
C HIS A 135 -13.34 -8.23 25.96
N PHE A 136 -12.14 -8.10 25.42
CA PHE A 136 -11.13 -9.15 25.36
C PHE A 136 -9.79 -8.66 25.96
N PRO A 137 -9.78 -8.27 27.26
CA PRO A 137 -8.60 -7.73 27.89
C PRO A 137 -7.48 -8.77 27.94
N VAL A 138 -6.26 -8.32 27.75
CA VAL A 138 -5.06 -9.14 27.95
C VAL A 138 -4.80 -9.27 29.46
N PRO A 139 -4.71 -10.50 30.03
CA PRO A 139 -4.28 -10.68 31.40
C PRO A 139 -2.91 -10.07 31.64
N SER A 140 -2.73 -9.36 32.74
CA SER A 140 -1.49 -8.63 33.04
C SER A 140 -0.23 -9.52 33.04
N GLU A 141 -0.39 -10.79 33.47
CA GLU A 141 0.68 -11.80 33.45
C GLU A 141 1.04 -12.33 32.06
N SER A 142 0.19 -12.05 31.05
CA SER A 142 0.43 -12.48 29.65
C SER A 142 0.84 -11.33 28.73
N VAL A 143 1.02 -10.12 29.26
CA VAL A 143 1.52 -8.97 28.50
C VAL A 143 2.96 -9.24 28.09
N ILE A 144 3.23 -9.17 26.80
CA ILE A 144 4.57 -9.33 26.21
C ILE A 144 5.35 -8.03 26.45
N SER A 145 6.49 -8.16 27.12
CA SER A 145 7.36 -7.01 27.39
C SER A 145 8.38 -6.82 26.28
N LEU A 146 8.87 -5.60 26.12
CA LEU A 146 10.02 -5.32 25.25
C LEU A 146 11.18 -6.25 25.58
N PRO A 147 11.91 -6.75 24.57
CA PRO A 147 13.07 -7.60 24.82
C PRO A 147 14.12 -6.84 25.63
N THR A 148 14.61 -7.51 26.67
CA THR A 148 15.60 -6.94 27.59
C THR A 148 16.99 -7.47 27.29
N GLY A 149 18.00 -6.63 27.45
CA GLY A 149 19.38 -7.03 27.27
C GLY A 149 20.21 -5.93 26.62
N LYS A 150 21.46 -6.26 26.38
CA LYS A 150 22.34 -5.37 25.62
C LYS A 150 22.11 -5.59 24.13
N PRO A 151 21.89 -4.52 23.34
CA PRO A 151 21.74 -4.63 21.89
C PRO A 151 22.89 -5.45 21.27
N LEU A 152 22.53 -6.28 20.31
CA LEU A 152 23.52 -7.07 19.57
C LEU A 152 24.42 -6.15 18.73
N LYS A 153 25.67 -6.59 18.57
CA LYS A 153 26.60 -5.87 17.69
C LYS A 153 26.21 -6.18 16.24
N VAL A 154 25.44 -5.28 15.65
CA VAL A 154 25.08 -5.33 14.22
C VAL A 154 26.24 -4.83 13.39
N PRO A 155 26.53 -5.41 12.21
CA PRO A 155 27.47 -4.82 11.25
C PRO A 155 27.12 -3.36 10.93
N ARG A 156 28.14 -2.57 10.61
CA ARG A 156 27.94 -1.19 10.17
C ARG A 156 27.11 -1.19 8.88
N VAL A 157 26.01 -0.47 8.89
CA VAL A 157 25.10 -0.38 7.74
C VAL A 157 25.58 0.68 6.76
N GLN A 158 25.87 1.87 7.29
CA GLN A 158 26.28 3.00 6.49
C GLN A 158 27.72 2.87 6.01
N HIS A 159 27.96 3.25 4.77
CA HIS A 159 29.31 3.33 4.21
C HIS A 159 30.19 4.28 5.03
N GLU A 160 31.49 3.96 5.13
CA GLU A 160 32.48 4.85 5.76
C GLU A 160 32.93 5.88 4.75
N PHE A 161 32.29 7.06 4.78
CA PHE A 161 32.60 8.13 3.86
C PHE A 161 33.96 8.76 4.21
N GLY A 162 34.81 8.94 3.20
CA GLY A 162 36.04 9.67 3.30
C GLY A 162 35.83 11.18 3.24
N VAL A 163 36.94 11.93 3.27
CA VAL A 163 36.90 13.39 3.10
C VAL A 163 36.47 13.73 1.67
N GLU A 164 35.39 14.46 1.55
CA GLU A 164 34.83 14.93 0.28
C GLU A 164 35.73 15.99 -0.36
N SER A 165 35.91 15.94 -1.71
CA SER A 165 36.61 17.01 -2.40
C SER A 165 35.84 18.34 -2.37
N PRO A 166 36.51 19.51 -2.42
CA PRO A 166 35.82 20.81 -2.44
C PRO A 166 34.78 20.94 -3.56
N GLU A 167 35.06 20.37 -4.74
CA GLU A 167 34.18 20.39 -5.91
C GLU A 167 32.95 19.50 -5.71
N ALA A 168 33.15 18.29 -5.13
CA ALA A 168 32.07 17.37 -4.79
C ALA A 168 31.15 18.01 -3.73
N LYS A 169 31.76 18.58 -2.68
CA LYS A 169 31.03 19.30 -1.62
C LYS A 169 30.23 20.47 -2.17
N SER A 170 30.83 21.31 -3.02
CA SER A 170 30.12 22.45 -3.61
C SER A 170 28.91 21.98 -4.43
N ARG A 171 29.06 20.96 -5.24
CA ARG A 171 27.96 20.39 -6.03
C ARG A 171 26.87 19.81 -5.14
N ARG A 172 27.22 19.01 -4.13
CA ARG A 172 26.29 18.42 -3.18
C ARG A 172 25.48 19.50 -2.43
N VAL A 173 26.16 20.51 -1.89
CA VAL A 173 25.51 21.61 -1.16
C VAL A 173 24.57 22.40 -2.08
N THR A 174 25.00 22.71 -3.32
CA THR A 174 24.12 23.40 -4.29
C THR A 174 22.85 22.60 -4.58
N ARG A 175 22.95 21.25 -4.72
CA ARG A 175 21.79 20.38 -4.91
C ARG A 175 20.91 20.33 -3.67
N GLN A 176 21.51 20.22 -2.48
CA GLN A 176 20.79 20.24 -1.21
C GLN A 176 20.00 21.54 -1.04
N GLU A 177 20.63 22.70 -1.28
CA GLU A 177 19.97 24.01 -1.22
C GLU A 177 18.80 24.11 -2.22
N ARG A 178 18.93 23.47 -3.37
CA ARG A 178 17.85 23.45 -4.36
C ARG A 178 16.65 22.62 -3.89
N VAL A 179 16.89 21.47 -3.23
CA VAL A 179 15.84 20.65 -2.62
C VAL A 179 15.22 21.38 -1.42
N ALA A 180 16.04 22.01 -0.56
CA ALA A 180 15.54 22.79 0.57
C ALA A 180 14.54 23.88 0.15
N LYS A 181 14.82 24.58 -0.97
CA LYS A 181 13.89 25.58 -1.52
C LYS A 181 12.56 24.99 -1.99
N GLU A 182 12.54 23.76 -2.47
CA GLU A 182 11.28 23.11 -2.82
C GLU A 182 10.50 22.67 -1.57
N ILE A 183 11.19 22.21 -0.51
CA ILE A 183 10.57 21.96 0.80
C ILE A 183 9.95 23.25 1.34
N GLU A 184 10.72 24.32 1.43
CA GLU A 184 10.26 25.62 1.90
C GLU A 184 9.04 26.13 1.10
N ARG A 185 9.09 26.00 -0.24
CA ARG A 185 8.00 26.41 -1.13
C ARG A 185 6.73 25.59 -0.91
N ALA A 186 6.84 24.26 -0.88
CA ALA A 186 5.71 23.38 -0.69
C ALA A 186 5.09 23.57 0.70
N TRP A 187 5.92 23.68 1.73
CA TRP A 187 5.48 23.99 3.09
C TRP A 187 4.77 25.35 3.19
N SER A 188 5.34 26.39 2.58
CA SER A 188 4.71 27.73 2.55
C SER A 188 3.36 27.71 1.84
N GLY A 189 3.23 26.90 0.79
CA GLY A 189 1.97 26.67 0.09
C GLY A 189 0.94 26.01 1.00
N TYR A 190 1.31 24.90 1.65
CA TYR A 190 0.47 24.20 2.62
C TYR A 190 0.04 25.15 3.77
N LYS A 191 1.02 25.81 4.40
CA LYS A 191 0.77 26.76 5.50
C LYS A 191 -0.22 27.85 5.13
N LYS A 192 -0.14 28.35 3.92
CA LYS A 192 -0.99 29.46 3.47
C LYS A 192 -2.42 29.04 3.11
N PHE A 193 -2.62 27.85 2.55
CA PHE A 193 -3.88 27.46 1.93
C PHE A 193 -4.55 26.23 2.54
N ALA A 194 -3.80 25.42 3.30
CA ALA A 194 -4.30 24.16 3.87
C ALA A 194 -3.91 23.98 5.35
N TRP A 195 -3.57 25.07 6.07
CA TRP A 195 -3.18 24.98 7.48
C TRP A 195 -4.25 24.30 8.33
N MET A 196 -3.86 23.32 9.13
CA MET A 196 -4.72 22.48 9.96
C MET A 196 -5.71 21.61 9.19
N HIS A 197 -5.48 21.40 7.90
CA HIS A 197 -6.17 20.42 7.05
C HIS A 197 -5.19 19.34 6.61
N ASP A 198 -5.72 18.21 6.13
CA ASP A 198 -4.87 17.08 5.79
C ASP A 198 -3.92 17.40 4.63
N GLU A 199 -4.41 17.96 3.53
CA GLU A 199 -3.61 18.16 2.34
C GLU A 199 -3.91 19.44 1.58
N LEU A 200 -2.90 19.91 0.84
CA LEU A 200 -3.01 21.02 -0.10
C LEU A 200 -3.50 20.55 -1.47
N SER A 201 -4.47 21.27 -2.05
CA SER A 201 -4.76 21.25 -3.48
C SER A 201 -3.96 22.34 -4.18
N PRO A 202 -2.81 22.00 -4.79
CA PRO A 202 -1.77 22.98 -5.14
C PRO A 202 -2.03 23.76 -6.43
N VAL A 203 -3.05 23.37 -7.21
CA VAL A 203 -3.46 24.11 -8.41
C VAL A 203 -4.57 25.11 -8.09
N SER A 204 -5.60 24.67 -7.34
CA SER A 204 -6.74 25.51 -6.96
C SER A 204 -6.48 26.37 -5.72
N ALA A 205 -5.35 26.17 -5.02
CA ALA A 205 -5.01 26.83 -3.76
C ALA A 205 -6.09 26.64 -2.68
N LYS A 206 -6.52 25.38 -2.50
CA LYS A 206 -7.51 24.94 -1.50
C LYS A 206 -6.91 23.85 -0.63
N HIS A 207 -7.69 23.37 0.32
CA HIS A 207 -7.40 22.19 1.13
C HIS A 207 -8.34 21.05 0.78
N ARG A 208 -7.95 19.83 1.18
CA ARG A 208 -8.78 18.62 1.19
C ARG A 208 -8.45 17.80 2.43
N ASP A 209 -9.41 17.01 2.90
CA ASP A 209 -9.27 16.16 4.08
C ASP A 209 -9.55 14.68 3.73
N PRO A 210 -8.62 14.01 3.00
CA PRO A 210 -8.81 12.62 2.57
C PRO A 210 -8.64 11.61 3.71
N PHE A 211 -7.99 11.99 4.80
CA PHE A 211 -7.78 11.17 5.99
C PHE A 211 -8.80 11.51 7.09
N CYS A 212 -8.35 11.97 8.23
CA CYS A 212 -9.22 12.24 9.39
C CYS A 212 -9.49 13.73 9.65
N GLY A 213 -8.95 14.63 8.84
CA GLY A 213 -9.00 16.07 9.07
C GLY A 213 -8.14 16.49 10.27
N TRP A 214 -7.06 15.77 10.53
CA TRP A 214 -6.13 15.98 11.65
C TRP A 214 -4.82 16.61 11.20
N ALA A 215 -4.86 17.37 10.10
CA ALA A 215 -3.70 18.08 9.57
C ALA A 215 -2.56 17.13 9.16
N ALA A 216 -2.84 16.12 8.32
CA ALA A 216 -1.89 15.08 7.94
C ALA A 216 -0.55 15.65 7.47
N THR A 217 -0.53 16.57 6.49
CA THR A 217 0.72 17.16 6.00
C THR A 217 1.50 17.89 7.08
N LEU A 218 0.82 18.52 8.07
CA LEU A 218 1.51 19.21 9.17
C LEU A 218 2.28 18.21 10.03
N VAL A 219 1.61 17.15 10.48
CA VAL A 219 2.22 16.16 11.39
C VAL A 219 3.29 15.35 10.66
N ASP A 220 3.00 14.92 9.45
CA ASP A 220 3.84 14.10 8.59
C ASP A 220 5.14 14.82 8.15
N SER A 221 5.11 16.16 8.10
CA SER A 221 6.26 16.97 7.68
C SER A 221 7.17 17.44 8.83
N LEU A 222 6.80 17.22 10.09
CA LEU A 222 7.53 17.77 11.25
C LEU A 222 9.01 17.44 11.24
N ASP A 223 9.36 16.18 11.11
CA ASP A 223 10.75 15.75 11.09
C ASP A 223 11.51 16.24 9.86
N THR A 224 10.83 16.37 8.71
CA THR A 224 11.40 16.97 7.50
C THR A 224 11.79 18.44 7.73
N LEU A 225 10.91 19.22 8.36
CA LEU A 225 11.20 20.61 8.72
C LEU A 225 12.43 20.70 9.63
N TRP A 226 12.49 19.82 10.64
CA TRP A 226 13.65 19.75 11.54
C TRP A 226 14.93 19.40 10.78
N ILE A 227 14.91 18.33 9.96
CA ILE A 227 16.06 17.85 9.19
C ILE A 227 16.53 18.89 8.18
N ALA A 228 15.61 19.59 7.52
CA ALA A 228 15.92 20.64 6.56
C ALA A 228 16.42 21.96 7.21
N GLY A 229 16.42 22.04 8.53
CA GLY A 229 16.87 23.24 9.27
C GLY A 229 15.84 24.35 9.33
N LEU A 230 14.59 24.10 8.95
CA LEU A 230 13.45 25.05 9.03
C LEU A 230 12.89 25.09 10.45
N ARG A 231 13.68 25.63 11.39
CA ARG A 231 13.39 25.56 12.83
C ARG A 231 12.19 26.40 13.25
N GLU A 232 12.01 27.57 12.64
CA GLU A 232 10.88 28.45 12.94
C GLU A 232 9.57 27.82 12.50
N GLU A 233 9.56 27.16 11.33
CA GLU A 233 8.42 26.41 10.80
C GLU A 233 8.12 25.19 11.65
N PHE A 234 9.14 24.46 12.09
CA PHE A 234 8.99 23.35 13.01
C PHE A 234 8.37 23.79 14.35
N ASP A 235 8.89 24.87 14.95
CA ASP A 235 8.38 25.39 16.21
C ASP A 235 6.91 25.83 16.11
N GLU A 236 6.52 26.41 14.98
CA GLU A 236 5.14 26.81 14.72
C GLU A 236 4.24 25.58 14.53
N ALA A 237 4.69 24.61 13.76
CA ALA A 237 3.96 23.36 13.53
C ALA A 237 3.82 22.53 14.81
N ALA A 238 4.89 22.39 15.61
CA ALA A 238 4.85 21.72 16.91
C ALA A 238 3.86 22.36 17.90
N ARG A 239 3.74 23.69 17.91
CA ARG A 239 2.69 24.39 18.69
C ARG A 239 1.28 24.14 18.13
N ALA A 240 1.14 24.01 16.81
CA ALA A 240 -0.16 23.73 16.20
C ALA A 240 -0.64 22.30 16.47
N VAL A 241 0.27 21.34 16.66
CA VAL A 241 -0.05 19.95 17.06
C VAL A 241 -0.89 19.91 18.35
N GLU A 242 -0.66 20.84 19.31
CA GLU A 242 -1.46 20.93 20.55
C GLU A 242 -2.97 21.13 20.26
N GLN A 243 -3.29 21.78 19.13
CA GLN A 243 -4.67 22.11 18.76
C GLN A 243 -5.39 20.97 18.03
N ILE A 244 -4.69 19.92 17.64
CA ILE A 244 -5.30 18.75 16.98
C ILE A 244 -6.09 17.95 18.02
N ASP A 245 -7.37 17.76 17.76
CA ASP A 245 -8.27 16.95 18.59
C ASP A 245 -8.48 15.57 17.94
N PHE A 246 -7.68 14.59 18.33
CA PHE A 246 -7.78 13.21 17.82
C PHE A 246 -9.04 12.48 18.28
N THR A 247 -9.79 13.03 19.25
CA THR A 247 -10.99 12.38 19.77
C THR A 247 -12.21 12.52 18.84
N THR A 248 -12.09 13.33 17.79
CA THR A 248 -13.19 13.55 16.85
C THR A 248 -12.67 13.68 15.41
N THR A 249 -13.44 13.20 14.45
CA THR A 249 -13.17 13.30 13.01
C THR A 249 -14.49 13.37 12.23
N PRO A 250 -14.52 14.02 11.06
CA PRO A 250 -15.69 14.00 10.19
C PRO A 250 -15.99 12.62 9.59
N ARG A 251 -15.05 11.67 9.67
CA ARG A 251 -15.21 10.30 9.14
C ARG A 251 -15.93 9.39 10.12
N ASN A 252 -16.65 8.42 9.58
CA ASN A 252 -17.30 7.37 10.39
C ASN A 252 -16.29 6.37 10.95
N ASN A 253 -15.16 6.20 10.27
CA ASN A 253 -14.09 5.28 10.67
C ASN A 253 -12.71 5.92 10.48
N ILE A 254 -11.77 5.51 11.31
CA ILE A 254 -10.36 5.88 11.23
C ILE A 254 -9.65 4.82 10.41
N PRO A 255 -8.96 5.17 9.29
CA PRO A 255 -8.11 4.25 8.55
C PRO A 255 -6.83 3.98 9.38
N VAL A 256 -6.73 2.78 9.93
CA VAL A 256 -5.73 2.46 10.97
C VAL A 256 -4.31 2.53 10.42
N PHE A 257 -4.07 1.92 9.25
CA PHE A 257 -2.77 1.90 8.61
C PHE A 257 -2.24 3.33 8.39
N GLU A 258 -2.99 4.15 7.65
CA GLU A 258 -2.60 5.53 7.34
C GLU A 258 -2.40 6.38 8.60
N THR A 259 -3.26 6.18 9.60
CA THR A 259 -3.19 6.92 10.87
C THR A 259 -1.92 6.56 11.66
N THR A 260 -1.53 5.28 11.63
CA THR A 260 -0.34 4.83 12.34
C THR A 260 0.93 5.31 11.68
N ILE A 261 1.08 5.11 10.37
CA ILE A 261 2.35 5.42 9.69
C ILE A 261 2.61 6.93 9.60
N ARG A 262 1.58 7.74 9.31
CA ARG A 262 1.70 9.20 9.13
C ARG A 262 1.64 9.97 10.45
N TYR A 263 0.55 9.83 11.21
CA TYR A 263 0.35 10.65 12.41
C TYR A 263 1.15 10.14 13.60
N LEU A 264 1.03 8.87 13.96
CA LEU A 264 1.79 8.32 15.08
C LEU A 264 3.28 8.28 14.74
N GLY A 265 3.64 7.84 13.53
CA GLY A 265 5.01 7.84 13.03
C GLY A 265 5.62 9.25 13.00
N GLY A 266 4.90 10.24 12.43
CA GLY A 266 5.34 11.62 12.34
C GLY A 266 5.59 12.28 13.69
N LEU A 267 4.68 12.07 14.66
CA LEU A 267 4.86 12.58 16.04
C LEU A 267 6.09 11.97 16.72
N LEU A 268 6.28 10.64 16.60
CA LEU A 268 7.41 9.93 17.21
C LEU A 268 8.73 10.27 16.53
N GLY A 269 8.75 10.36 15.20
CA GLY A 269 9.93 10.76 14.42
C GLY A 269 10.36 12.18 14.75
N ALA A 270 9.41 13.12 14.79
CA ALA A 270 9.65 14.50 15.19
C ALA A 270 10.16 14.61 16.62
N PHE A 271 9.60 13.83 17.55
CA PHE A 271 10.07 13.78 18.93
C PHE A 271 11.53 13.30 19.01
N ASP A 272 11.86 12.24 18.30
CA ASP A 272 13.22 11.67 18.30
C ASP A 272 14.27 12.62 17.68
N VAL A 273 13.99 13.19 16.50
CA VAL A 273 14.96 14.09 15.84
C VAL A 273 15.14 15.41 16.56
N SER A 274 14.11 15.87 17.28
CA SER A 274 14.20 17.11 18.07
C SER A 274 14.90 16.95 19.42
N GLY A 275 15.41 15.74 19.72
CA GLY A 275 16.20 15.45 20.92
C GLY A 275 15.50 14.59 21.98
N GLY A 276 14.34 14.06 21.69
CA GLY A 276 13.57 13.18 22.57
C GLY A 276 13.18 13.88 23.88
N HIS A 277 13.33 13.19 25.00
CA HIS A 277 12.99 13.75 26.31
C HIS A 277 13.79 15.01 26.70
N ASP A 278 14.97 15.19 26.11
CA ASP A 278 15.83 16.36 26.38
C ASP A 278 15.60 17.50 25.36
N GLY A 279 14.81 17.26 24.29
CA GLY A 279 14.65 18.18 23.16
C GLY A 279 13.72 19.36 23.40
N GLY A 280 12.88 19.31 24.44
CA GLY A 280 12.01 20.44 24.82
C GLY A 280 10.63 20.45 24.12
N TYR A 281 10.25 19.38 23.42
CA TYR A 281 8.97 19.23 22.72
C TYR A 281 8.11 18.07 23.27
N PRO A 282 7.77 18.04 24.58
CA PRO A 282 7.01 16.94 25.19
C PRO A 282 5.62 16.75 24.56
N ILE A 283 5.03 17.81 24.04
CA ILE A 283 3.71 17.80 23.38
C ILE A 283 3.63 16.77 22.25
N LEU A 284 4.73 16.51 21.53
CA LEU A 284 4.77 15.52 20.44
C LEU A 284 4.54 14.11 20.98
N LEU A 285 5.19 13.74 22.10
CA LEU A 285 4.98 12.45 22.73
C LEU A 285 3.62 12.36 23.42
N GLU A 286 3.15 13.43 24.05
CA GLU A 286 1.82 13.50 24.69
C GLU A 286 0.72 13.25 23.64
N LYS A 287 0.80 13.87 22.47
CA LYS A 287 -0.13 13.67 21.36
C LYS A 287 -0.01 12.29 20.70
N ALA A 288 1.20 11.76 20.63
CA ALA A 288 1.41 10.38 20.19
C ALA A 288 0.71 9.37 21.12
N VAL A 289 0.81 9.56 22.44
CA VAL A 289 0.10 8.75 23.43
C VAL A 289 -1.42 8.92 23.31
N GLU A 290 -1.92 10.15 23.19
CA GLU A 290 -3.35 10.42 22.99
C GLU A 290 -3.90 9.65 21.78
N LEU A 291 -3.23 9.72 20.65
CA LEU A 291 -3.63 9.02 19.43
C LEU A 291 -3.55 7.49 19.61
N ALA A 292 -2.47 7.00 20.21
CA ALA A 292 -2.26 5.57 20.42
C ALA A 292 -3.31 4.97 21.38
N GLU A 293 -3.76 5.69 22.41
CA GLU A 293 -4.85 5.23 23.28
C GLU A 293 -6.16 5.04 22.51
N ILE A 294 -6.43 5.89 21.52
CA ILE A 294 -7.58 5.71 20.63
C ILE A 294 -7.39 4.46 19.77
N LEU A 295 -6.22 4.32 19.16
CA LEU A 295 -5.88 3.19 18.28
C LEU A 295 -5.83 1.85 19.04
N MET A 296 -5.50 1.83 20.33
CA MET A 296 -5.53 0.57 21.12
C MET A 296 -6.89 -0.13 21.10
N GLY A 297 -7.98 0.59 20.84
CA GLY A 297 -9.31 0.00 20.67
C GLY A 297 -9.43 -0.97 19.49
N ILE A 298 -8.55 -0.87 18.46
CA ILE A 298 -8.57 -1.79 17.30
C ILE A 298 -8.21 -3.22 17.69
N PHE A 299 -7.44 -3.41 18.76
CA PHE A 299 -6.98 -4.71 19.23
C PHE A 299 -7.96 -5.39 20.19
N ASP A 300 -9.09 -4.75 20.52
CA ASP A 300 -10.14 -5.36 21.36
C ASP A 300 -10.95 -6.39 20.57
N THR A 301 -10.27 -7.42 20.09
CA THR A 301 -10.80 -8.55 19.32
C THR A 301 -10.46 -9.86 20.00
N PRO A 302 -11.21 -10.98 19.74
CA PRO A 302 -11.02 -12.25 20.44
C PRO A 302 -9.62 -12.86 20.31
N ASN A 303 -8.93 -12.58 19.21
CA ASN A 303 -7.59 -13.08 18.90
C ASN A 303 -6.53 -11.97 18.88
N ARG A 304 -6.91 -10.75 19.30
CA ARG A 304 -6.02 -9.56 19.33
C ARG A 304 -5.47 -9.13 17.98
N MET A 305 -6.05 -9.59 16.86
CA MET A 305 -5.74 -9.07 15.54
C MET A 305 -6.47 -7.75 15.32
N PRO A 306 -5.84 -6.74 14.68
CA PRO A 306 -6.38 -5.39 14.59
C PRO A 306 -7.54 -5.30 13.60
N LEU A 307 -8.41 -4.31 13.84
CA LEU A 307 -9.35 -3.81 12.84
C LEU A 307 -8.60 -2.88 11.88
N LEU A 308 -8.84 -2.99 10.58
CA LEU A 308 -8.20 -2.11 9.57
C LEU A 308 -8.84 -0.72 9.52
N TYR A 309 -10.12 -0.63 9.86
CA TYR A 309 -10.90 0.60 9.95
C TYR A 309 -11.60 0.64 11.30
N TYR A 310 -11.25 1.62 12.13
CA TYR A 310 -11.78 1.72 13.48
C TYR A 310 -13.01 2.62 13.53
N GLN A 311 -14.17 2.05 13.90
CA GLN A 311 -15.38 2.80 14.19
C GLN A 311 -15.29 3.40 15.59
N TRP A 312 -14.76 4.60 15.67
CA TRP A 312 -14.33 5.28 16.89
C TRP A 312 -15.46 5.86 17.74
N GLN A 313 -16.64 6.09 17.17
CA GLN A 313 -17.77 6.67 17.88
C GLN A 313 -18.20 5.75 19.04
N PRO A 314 -18.48 6.30 20.25
CA PRO A 314 -18.74 5.49 21.44
C PRO A 314 -19.85 4.46 21.29
N GLU A 315 -20.84 4.71 20.43
CA GLU A 315 -21.93 3.80 20.15
C GLU A 315 -21.44 2.49 19.48
N TYR A 316 -20.47 2.59 18.61
CA TYR A 316 -19.87 1.47 17.90
C TYR A 316 -18.65 0.92 18.62
N ALA A 317 -17.77 1.78 19.09
CA ALA A 317 -16.54 1.39 19.78
C ALA A 317 -16.80 0.57 21.06
N SER A 318 -17.97 0.79 21.71
CA SER A 318 -18.38 0.02 22.89
C SER A 318 -18.91 -1.38 22.59
N GLN A 319 -18.97 -1.79 21.33
CA GLN A 319 -19.42 -3.13 20.95
C GLN A 319 -18.22 -4.05 20.71
N PRO A 320 -18.38 -5.36 20.95
CA PRO A 320 -17.32 -6.30 20.64
C PRO A 320 -17.14 -6.42 19.13
N HIS A 321 -15.89 -6.45 18.68
CA HIS A 321 -15.50 -6.55 17.26
C HIS A 321 -14.66 -7.79 16.97
N ARG A 322 -14.50 -8.10 15.69
CA ARG A 322 -13.67 -9.17 15.18
C ARG A 322 -12.98 -8.67 13.93
N ALA A 323 -11.68 -8.94 13.78
CA ALA A 323 -10.96 -8.64 12.55
C ALA A 323 -11.55 -9.45 11.37
N GLY A 324 -11.28 -9.02 10.15
CA GLY A 324 -11.76 -9.63 8.92
C GLY A 324 -10.65 -10.13 8.02
N SER A 325 -10.86 -9.98 6.71
CA SER A 325 -9.81 -10.21 5.72
C SER A 325 -8.85 -9.02 5.71
N VAL A 326 -7.56 -9.28 5.65
CA VAL A 326 -6.48 -8.29 5.77
C VAL A 326 -5.37 -8.55 4.76
N GLY A 327 -4.69 -7.47 4.31
CA GLY A 327 -3.38 -7.54 3.68
C GLY A 327 -2.28 -7.57 4.76
N ILE A 328 -1.11 -8.11 4.44
CA ILE A 328 -0.04 -8.14 5.45
C ILE A 328 0.56 -6.75 5.71
N ALA A 329 0.56 -5.85 4.72
CA ALA A 329 1.01 -4.48 4.94
C ALA A 329 0.21 -3.80 6.04
N GLU A 330 -1.13 -3.81 5.92
CA GLU A 330 -2.02 -3.21 6.93
C GLU A 330 -1.96 -3.92 8.29
N LEU A 331 -1.60 -5.22 8.30
CA LEU A 331 -1.49 -6.00 9.52
C LEU A 331 -0.12 -5.82 10.21
N GLY A 332 0.96 -5.90 9.45
CA GLY A 332 2.33 -5.95 9.96
C GLY A 332 2.99 -4.59 10.15
N THR A 333 2.54 -3.58 9.41
CA THR A 333 3.16 -2.24 9.39
C THR A 333 2.65 -1.33 10.52
N LEU A 334 2.33 -1.89 11.65
CA LEU A 334 2.02 -1.16 12.88
C LEU A 334 3.16 -1.34 13.90
N SER A 335 4.08 -2.27 13.60
CA SER A 335 5.03 -2.75 14.59
C SER A 335 6.03 -1.70 15.04
N MET A 336 6.61 -0.93 14.13
CA MET A 336 7.68 0.02 14.46
C MET A 336 7.18 1.18 15.32
N GLU A 337 6.02 1.75 15.00
CA GLU A 337 5.44 2.89 15.72
C GLU A 337 5.05 2.50 17.15
N PHE A 338 4.31 1.40 17.30
CA PHE A 338 3.91 0.92 18.62
C PHE A 338 5.10 0.41 19.44
N THR A 339 6.10 -0.20 18.81
CA THR A 339 7.37 -0.57 19.48
C THR A 339 8.11 0.68 19.95
N ARG A 340 8.24 1.70 19.08
CA ARG A 340 8.92 2.95 19.46
C ARG A 340 8.18 3.65 20.58
N LEU A 341 6.87 3.72 20.52
CA LEU A 341 6.05 4.29 21.59
C LEU A 341 6.26 3.55 22.91
N ALA A 342 6.27 2.21 22.88
CA ALA A 342 6.55 1.40 24.08
C ALA A 342 7.95 1.67 24.65
N GLN A 343 8.97 1.88 23.82
CA GLN A 343 10.32 2.24 24.24
C GLN A 343 10.37 3.61 24.92
N LEU A 344 9.62 4.60 24.39
CA LEU A 344 9.62 5.96 24.93
C LEU A 344 8.79 6.11 26.21
N THR A 345 7.68 5.38 26.32
CA THR A 345 6.75 5.47 27.46
C THR A 345 7.01 4.43 28.53
N SER A 346 7.71 3.34 28.22
CA SER A 346 7.83 2.13 29.04
C SER A 346 6.49 1.42 29.30
N GLU A 347 5.48 1.66 28.47
CA GLU A 347 4.18 0.98 28.53
C GLU A 347 4.14 -0.19 27.55
N TYR A 348 4.30 -1.40 28.07
CA TYR A 348 4.46 -2.62 27.26
C TYR A 348 3.19 -3.05 26.51
N LYS A 349 2.02 -2.52 26.88
CA LYS A 349 0.75 -2.82 26.17
C LYS A 349 0.84 -2.51 24.67
N TYR A 350 1.60 -1.48 24.29
CA TYR A 350 1.81 -1.10 22.89
C TYR A 350 2.63 -2.14 22.14
N TYR A 351 3.75 -2.56 22.73
CA TYR A 351 4.56 -3.63 22.14
C TYR A 351 3.81 -4.97 22.10
N ASP A 352 3.12 -5.35 23.19
CA ASP A 352 2.30 -6.56 23.26
C ASP A 352 1.32 -6.67 22.10
N ALA A 353 0.66 -5.57 21.77
CA ALA A 353 -0.35 -5.55 20.71
C ALA A 353 0.23 -5.93 19.34
N VAL A 354 1.38 -5.39 18.97
CA VAL A 354 2.00 -5.61 17.66
C VAL A 354 2.89 -6.86 17.61
N ASP A 355 3.47 -7.24 18.73
CA ASP A 355 4.30 -8.46 18.81
C ASP A 355 3.44 -9.73 18.63
N ARG A 356 2.18 -9.72 19.10
CA ARG A 356 1.18 -10.78 18.84
C ARG A 356 0.85 -10.93 17.36
N ILE A 357 0.84 -9.84 16.60
CA ILE A 357 0.66 -9.89 15.15
C ILE A 357 1.85 -10.62 14.51
N THR A 358 3.05 -10.23 14.90
CA THR A 358 4.28 -10.86 14.38
C THR A 358 4.35 -12.34 14.75
N ASP A 359 3.96 -12.71 15.96
CA ASP A 359 3.87 -14.12 16.38
C ASP A 359 2.84 -14.90 15.56
N ALA A 360 1.69 -14.28 15.22
CA ALA A 360 0.70 -14.91 14.35
C ALA A 360 1.21 -15.09 12.91
N LEU A 361 1.98 -14.13 12.38
CA LEU A 361 2.65 -14.26 11.08
C LEU A 361 3.71 -15.39 11.09
N VAL A 362 4.51 -15.47 12.14
CA VAL A 362 5.48 -16.56 12.33
C VAL A 362 4.77 -17.92 12.41
N GLU A 363 3.64 -18.00 13.10
CA GLU A 363 2.86 -19.23 13.20
C GLU A 363 2.23 -19.62 11.88
N LEU A 364 1.72 -18.66 11.10
CA LEU A 364 1.22 -18.88 9.75
C LEU A 364 2.32 -19.45 8.82
N GLN A 365 3.55 -18.93 8.91
CA GLN A 365 4.69 -19.48 8.15
C GLN A 365 5.04 -20.91 8.56
N LYS A 366 4.88 -21.26 9.85
CA LYS A 366 5.08 -22.65 10.31
C LYS A 366 3.98 -23.59 9.81
N GLN A 367 2.74 -23.11 9.72
CA GLN A 367 1.63 -23.88 9.14
C GLN A 367 1.82 -24.07 7.64
N GLY A 368 2.48 -23.14 6.98
CA GLY A 368 2.84 -23.11 5.57
C GLY A 368 1.85 -22.33 4.71
N THR A 369 2.42 -21.58 3.77
CA THR A 369 1.72 -20.93 2.65
C THR A 369 2.08 -21.66 1.36
N SER A 370 1.40 -21.39 0.25
CA SER A 370 1.73 -22.03 -1.03
C SER A 370 3.13 -21.72 -1.52
N ILE A 371 3.67 -20.54 -1.17
CA ILE A 371 5.07 -20.17 -1.36
C ILE A 371 5.67 -19.91 0.03
N PRO A 372 6.39 -20.90 0.63
CA PRO A 372 7.00 -20.72 1.94
C PRO A 372 7.93 -19.50 1.98
N GLY A 373 7.85 -18.72 3.04
CA GLY A 373 8.59 -17.46 3.18
C GLY A 373 7.77 -16.23 2.75
N LEU A 374 6.73 -16.39 1.91
CA LEU A 374 5.85 -15.31 1.51
C LEU A 374 4.45 -15.45 2.11
N PHE A 375 3.76 -14.32 2.18
CA PHE A 375 2.36 -14.24 2.58
C PHE A 375 1.50 -13.94 1.35
N PRO A 376 0.34 -14.59 1.16
CA PRO A 376 -0.56 -14.26 0.08
C PRO A 376 -1.25 -12.90 0.31
N GLU A 377 -1.75 -12.29 -0.76
CA GLU A 377 -2.38 -10.96 -0.77
C GLU A 377 -3.52 -10.81 0.25
N SER A 378 -4.21 -11.91 0.58
CA SER A 378 -5.33 -11.87 1.51
C SER A 378 -5.23 -12.94 2.59
N LEU A 379 -5.33 -12.51 3.85
CA LEU A 379 -5.34 -13.34 5.04
C LEU A 379 -6.66 -13.19 5.80
N ASP A 380 -7.11 -14.25 6.45
CA ASP A 380 -8.23 -14.21 7.38
C ASP A 380 -7.71 -14.04 8.81
N ALA A 381 -7.88 -12.82 9.34
CA ALA A 381 -7.51 -12.43 10.69
C ALA A 381 -8.67 -12.55 11.69
N SER A 382 -9.82 -13.08 11.28
CA SER A 382 -11.01 -13.15 12.13
C SER A 382 -10.84 -14.03 13.38
N GLY A 383 -9.87 -14.95 13.35
CA GLY A 383 -9.68 -15.94 14.40
C GLY A 383 -10.82 -16.95 14.49
N CYS A 384 -11.63 -17.09 13.41
CA CYS A 384 -12.84 -17.89 13.38
C CYS A 384 -12.83 -18.92 12.26
N ASN A 385 -12.80 -20.20 12.60
CA ASN A 385 -13.02 -21.26 11.63
C ASN A 385 -14.51 -21.36 11.27
N HIS A 386 -14.94 -20.62 10.26
CA HIS A 386 -16.34 -20.56 9.83
C HIS A 386 -16.89 -21.92 9.43
N THR A 387 -16.10 -22.76 8.75
CA THR A 387 -16.49 -24.11 8.33
C THR A 387 -16.72 -25.03 9.53
N ALA A 388 -15.77 -25.06 10.47
CA ALA A 388 -15.90 -25.87 11.68
C ALA A 388 -17.03 -25.34 12.59
N THR A 389 -17.24 -24.04 12.61
CA THR A 389 -18.34 -23.41 13.35
C THR A 389 -19.71 -23.79 12.77
N ALA A 390 -19.86 -23.72 11.45
CA ALA A 390 -21.08 -24.15 10.75
C ALA A 390 -21.36 -25.64 10.98
N LEU A 391 -20.33 -26.49 10.89
CA LEU A 391 -20.46 -27.91 11.18
C LEU A 391 -20.87 -28.16 12.63
N ARG A 392 -20.23 -27.51 13.61
CA ARG A 392 -20.61 -27.61 15.03
C ARG A 392 -22.07 -27.18 15.25
N SER A 393 -22.49 -26.08 14.62
CA SER A 393 -23.86 -25.58 14.72
C SER A 393 -24.87 -26.57 14.14
N SER A 394 -24.57 -27.15 12.97
CA SER A 394 -25.44 -28.15 12.32
C SER A 394 -25.56 -29.43 13.16
N LEU A 395 -24.47 -29.90 13.76
CA LEU A 395 -24.46 -31.07 14.65
C LEU A 395 -25.24 -30.79 15.93
N SER A 396 -25.12 -29.61 16.53
CA SER A 396 -25.89 -29.23 17.74
C SER A 396 -27.38 -29.11 17.44
N GLN A 397 -27.77 -28.56 16.29
CA GLN A 397 -29.16 -28.49 15.83
C GLN A 397 -29.74 -29.89 15.57
N ALA A 398 -28.97 -30.78 14.93
CA ALA A 398 -29.35 -32.16 14.69
C ALA A 398 -29.53 -32.91 16.02
N ALA A 399 -28.62 -32.73 17.00
CA ALA A 399 -28.74 -33.31 18.33
C ALA A 399 -29.98 -32.79 19.08
N GLN A 400 -30.24 -31.47 19.02
CA GLN A 400 -31.39 -30.85 19.62
C GLN A 400 -32.69 -31.39 19.02
N LYS A 401 -32.76 -31.47 17.67
CA LYS A 401 -33.91 -32.03 16.98
C LYS A 401 -34.13 -33.50 17.37
N GLN A 402 -33.07 -34.30 17.50
CA GLN A 402 -33.18 -35.68 17.94
C GLN A 402 -33.71 -35.78 19.38
N MET A 403 -33.27 -34.90 20.30
CA MET A 403 -33.81 -34.79 21.67
C MET A 403 -35.30 -34.39 21.68
N ASP A 404 -35.67 -33.43 20.86
CA ASP A 404 -37.06 -33.00 20.74
C ASP A 404 -37.97 -34.09 20.13
N ASP A 405 -37.48 -34.81 19.13
CA ASP A 405 -38.16 -35.97 18.56
C ASP A 405 -38.30 -37.13 19.57
N ASP A 406 -37.28 -37.36 20.39
CA ASP A 406 -37.32 -38.38 21.44
C ASP A 406 -38.25 -38.00 22.61
N LEU A 407 -38.30 -36.69 22.93
CA LEU A 407 -39.24 -36.15 23.90
C LEU A 407 -40.68 -36.21 23.40
N SER A 408 -40.92 -35.99 22.10
CA SER A 408 -42.23 -36.07 21.47
C SER A 408 -42.76 -37.51 21.34
N LYS A 409 -41.86 -38.52 21.32
CA LYS A 409 -42.21 -39.95 21.26
C LYS A 409 -42.54 -40.58 22.60
N LYS A 410 -42.47 -39.83 23.74
CA LYS A 410 -42.97 -40.33 25.04
C LYS A 410 -44.48 -40.42 24.99
N PRO A 411 -45.07 -41.57 25.33
CA PRO A 411 -46.52 -41.73 25.25
C PRO A 411 -47.20 -40.84 26.30
N GLU A 412 -48.32 -40.24 25.92
CA GLU A 412 -49.18 -39.32 26.70
C GLU A 412 -49.87 -39.97 27.96
N ASN A 413 -49.35 -41.05 28.48
CA ASN A 413 -49.92 -41.73 29.67
C ASN A 413 -48.92 -41.85 30.81
N TYR A 414 -48.45 -40.69 31.35
CA TYR A 414 -47.87 -40.68 32.71
C TYR A 414 -48.77 -39.90 33.66
N ILE A 415 -49.74 -40.63 34.28
CA ILE A 415 -50.49 -40.13 35.43
C ILE A 415 -49.62 -40.39 36.67
N PRO A 416 -49.28 -39.39 37.51
CA PRO A 416 -48.58 -39.65 38.77
C PRO A 416 -49.56 -40.31 39.74
N GLY A 417 -49.49 -41.62 39.87
CA GLY A 417 -50.23 -42.41 40.88
C GLY A 417 -49.43 -42.57 42.16
N LYS A 418 -50.13 -42.41 43.25
CA LYS A 418 -49.75 -42.52 44.67
C LYS A 418 -48.81 -43.70 44.97
N GLY A 419 -47.92 -43.45 45.89
CA GLY A 419 -46.87 -44.33 46.34
C GLY A 419 -47.37 -45.61 46.99
N THR A 420 -46.54 -46.66 46.84
CA THR A 420 -46.44 -47.72 47.83
C THR A 420 -44.94 -48.07 48.02
N LYS A 421 -44.60 -48.15 49.32
CA LYS A 421 -43.26 -48.59 49.76
C LYS A 421 -43.11 -50.08 49.60
N THR A 422 -42.07 -50.57 49.05
CA THR A 422 -41.46 -51.87 49.45
C THR A 422 -39.97 -51.87 49.16
N GLY A 423 -39.24 -52.46 50.03
CA GLY A 423 -37.81 -52.34 50.22
C GLY A 423 -36.90 -53.17 49.32
N PRO A 424 -35.64 -53.31 49.66
CA PRO A 424 -34.57 -53.55 48.73
C PRO A 424 -34.38 -55.04 48.44
N GLN A 425 -34.11 -55.36 47.14
CA GLN A 425 -33.54 -56.62 46.76
C GLN A 425 -32.17 -56.42 46.11
N THR A 426 -31.21 -57.07 46.70
CA THR A 426 -29.87 -57.35 46.29
C THR A 426 -29.82 -58.18 45.03
N VAL A 427 -28.97 -57.80 44.07
CA VAL A 427 -28.50 -58.72 43.03
C VAL A 427 -26.99 -58.53 42.82
N GLU A 428 -26.38 -59.71 42.80
CA GLU A 428 -25.00 -60.07 42.83
C GLU A 428 -24.05 -59.44 41.78
N LYS A 429 -22.81 -59.35 42.26
CA LYS A 429 -21.58 -59.14 41.48
C LYS A 429 -21.19 -60.42 40.69
N GLN A 430 -20.70 -60.23 39.49
CA GLN A 430 -19.60 -61.06 38.98
C GLN A 430 -18.60 -60.23 38.17
N PRO A 431 -17.32 -60.73 37.93
CA PRO A 431 -16.16 -59.93 38.30
C PRO A 431 -15.32 -59.44 37.13
N ALA A 432 -14.53 -58.41 37.44
CA ALA A 432 -13.60 -57.77 36.56
C ALA A 432 -12.31 -58.59 36.33
N GLU A 433 -11.82 -58.52 35.15
CA GLU A 433 -10.47 -58.93 34.79
C GLU A 433 -9.51 -57.75 34.77
N LYS A 434 -8.38 -57.91 35.45
CA LYS A 434 -7.37 -56.90 35.71
C LYS A 434 -6.35 -56.85 34.61
N GLN A 435 -5.96 -55.66 34.15
CA GLN A 435 -4.63 -55.40 33.70
C GLN A 435 -4.03 -54.14 34.34
N ASN A 436 -2.92 -54.38 35.04
CA ASN A 436 -2.11 -53.41 35.72
C ASN A 436 -1.31 -52.54 34.74
N VAL A 437 -1.22 -51.24 35.00
CA VAL A 437 -0.01 -50.45 34.82
C VAL A 437 0.02 -49.37 35.94
N SER A 438 1.21 -49.25 36.54
CA SER A 438 1.58 -48.62 37.79
C SER A 438 1.36 -47.13 37.90
N ALA A 439 1.21 -46.75 39.15
CA ALA A 439 1.01 -45.44 39.74
C ALA A 439 2.24 -44.50 39.68
N SER A 440 1.97 -43.20 39.60
CA SER A 440 2.79 -42.18 40.26
C SER A 440 1.88 -41.09 40.83
N GLU A 441 2.21 -40.65 41.99
CA GLU A 441 1.48 -39.97 43.05
C GLU A 441 0.96 -38.57 42.74
N ASN A 442 -0.27 -38.32 43.16
CA ASN A 442 -0.85 -37.35 44.10
C ASN A 442 -0.46 -35.87 44.05
N GLU A 443 -1.48 -35.03 43.80
CA GLU A 443 -1.91 -33.99 44.72
C GLU A 443 -3.38 -33.57 44.45
N PRO A 444 -4.12 -32.93 45.35
CA PRO A 444 -5.58 -33.08 45.45
C PRO A 444 -6.31 -31.95 44.72
N VAL A 445 -7.36 -32.34 43.98
CA VAL A 445 -8.28 -31.45 43.30
C VAL A 445 -9.28 -30.86 44.31
N GLU A 446 -9.28 -29.55 44.47
CA GLU A 446 -10.29 -28.79 45.22
C GLU A 446 -11.65 -28.83 44.50
N LYS A 447 -12.70 -28.98 45.29
CA LYS A 447 -14.09 -29.12 44.88
C LYS A 447 -14.59 -27.87 44.14
N ALA A 448 -14.87 -27.97 42.88
CA ALA A 448 -15.63 -26.97 42.15
C ALA A 448 -17.05 -26.81 42.72
N LYS A 449 -17.43 -25.62 43.14
CA LYS A 449 -18.77 -25.23 43.56
C LYS A 449 -19.69 -25.23 42.35
N GLN A 450 -20.80 -25.95 42.43
CA GLN A 450 -21.87 -25.91 41.43
C GLN A 450 -22.48 -24.50 41.39
N VAL A 451 -22.48 -23.88 40.22
CA VAL A 451 -23.17 -22.64 39.90
C VAL A 451 -24.62 -23.00 39.52
N PRO A 452 -25.64 -22.29 40.04
CA PRO A 452 -27.04 -22.56 39.72
C PRO A 452 -27.34 -22.24 38.25
N PRO A 453 -28.30 -22.91 37.61
CA PRO A 453 -28.61 -22.64 36.20
C PRO A 453 -29.22 -21.24 36.05
N GLN A 454 -28.55 -20.39 35.28
CA GLN A 454 -29.08 -19.11 34.87
C GLN A 454 -30.28 -19.31 33.93
N GLN A 455 -31.35 -18.61 34.21
CA GLN A 455 -32.52 -18.52 33.35
C GLN A 455 -32.11 -17.93 32.00
N THR A 456 -32.39 -18.65 30.91
CA THR A 456 -32.20 -18.18 29.54
C THR A 456 -33.19 -17.05 29.27
N ALA A 457 -32.72 -15.82 29.33
CA ALA A 457 -33.41 -14.68 28.71
C ALA A 457 -33.41 -14.91 27.16
N LYS A 458 -34.58 -14.71 26.54
CA LYS A 458 -34.68 -14.70 25.08
C LYS A 458 -33.76 -13.62 24.55
N ARG A 459 -32.59 -14.00 24.02
CA ARG A 459 -31.70 -13.09 23.32
C ARG A 459 -32.40 -12.68 22.03
N GLY A 460 -32.63 -11.39 21.85
CA GLY A 460 -32.91 -10.81 20.53
C GLY A 460 -31.76 -11.15 19.59
N ALA A 461 -32.05 -11.21 18.29
CA ALA A 461 -31.01 -11.42 17.29
C ALA A 461 -29.87 -10.40 17.50
N PRO A 462 -28.62 -10.81 17.48
CA PRO A 462 -27.48 -9.88 17.64
C PRO A 462 -27.53 -8.83 16.54
N PRO A 463 -27.20 -7.56 16.86
CA PRO A 463 -27.09 -6.53 15.84
C PRO A 463 -26.03 -6.95 14.81
N PHE A 464 -26.25 -6.56 13.55
CA PHE A 464 -25.25 -6.72 12.50
C PHE A 464 -24.02 -5.91 12.88
N GLY A 465 -22.82 -6.51 12.78
CA GLY A 465 -21.58 -5.79 12.82
C GLY A 465 -21.50 -4.78 11.68
N ALA A 466 -20.60 -3.80 11.80
CA ALA A 466 -20.40 -2.77 10.78
C ALA A 466 -20.01 -3.32 9.39
N ASP A 467 -19.49 -4.54 9.37
CA ASP A 467 -19.15 -5.34 8.19
C ASP A 467 -20.36 -6.10 7.58
N GLY A 468 -21.56 -5.91 8.14
CA GLY A 468 -22.79 -6.61 7.71
C GLY A 468 -22.87 -8.08 8.12
N PHE A 469 -21.90 -8.59 8.88
CA PHE A 469 -21.92 -9.94 9.40
C PHE A 469 -22.45 -9.97 10.84
N THR A 470 -23.32 -10.91 11.14
CA THR A 470 -23.70 -11.18 12.54
C THR A 470 -22.47 -11.67 13.29
N ALA A 471 -22.06 -10.96 14.33
CA ALA A 471 -20.98 -11.39 15.22
C ALA A 471 -21.35 -12.73 15.86
N ASN A 472 -20.92 -13.83 15.23
CA ASN A 472 -21.07 -15.16 15.81
C ASN A 472 -19.94 -15.38 16.82
N TRP A 473 -20.19 -15.01 18.07
CA TRP A 473 -19.21 -15.15 19.15
C TRP A 473 -18.95 -16.61 19.54
N ASP A 474 -19.83 -17.53 19.15
CA ASP A 474 -19.65 -18.98 19.35
C ASP A 474 -18.82 -19.60 18.21
N CYS A 475 -17.69 -19.06 17.95
CA CYS A 475 -16.79 -19.46 16.90
C CYS A 475 -15.85 -20.58 17.34
N VAL A 476 -15.49 -21.50 16.42
CA VAL A 476 -14.37 -22.41 16.64
C VAL A 476 -13.10 -21.60 16.43
N PRO A 477 -12.23 -21.43 17.46
CA PRO A 477 -11.03 -20.63 17.32
C PRO A 477 -10.09 -21.18 16.25
N GLN A 478 -9.46 -20.28 15.51
CA GLN A 478 -8.30 -20.57 14.64
C GLN A 478 -7.30 -19.42 14.73
N GLY A 479 -6.06 -19.65 14.31
CA GLY A 479 -5.05 -18.61 14.15
C GLY A 479 -5.29 -17.78 12.88
N LEU A 480 -4.30 -16.98 12.52
CA LEU A 480 -4.21 -16.33 11.21
C LEU A 480 -4.09 -17.39 10.13
N VAL A 481 -4.88 -17.33 9.08
CA VAL A 481 -4.88 -18.30 7.99
C VAL A 481 -5.00 -17.58 6.64
N VAL A 482 -4.68 -18.29 5.57
CA VAL A 482 -4.88 -17.79 4.21
C VAL A 482 -6.37 -17.65 3.92
N SER A 483 -6.79 -16.52 3.35
CA SER A 483 -8.19 -16.27 2.98
C SER A 483 -8.58 -17.07 1.74
N GLY A 484 -9.82 -17.57 1.74
CA GLY A 484 -10.50 -18.09 0.56
C GLY A 484 -10.08 -19.48 0.11
N TYR A 485 -10.77 -19.95 -0.96
CA TYR A 485 -10.48 -21.19 -1.67
C TYR A 485 -10.12 -20.81 -3.11
N GLY A 486 -8.94 -21.18 -3.59
CA GLY A 486 -8.56 -20.95 -4.97
C GLY A 486 -7.16 -20.38 -5.11
N PHE A 487 -6.97 -19.50 -6.10
CA PHE A 487 -5.67 -18.89 -6.37
C PHE A 487 -5.23 -17.96 -5.25
N GLN A 488 -3.99 -18.15 -4.81
CA GLN A 488 -3.27 -17.23 -3.92
C GLN A 488 -2.36 -16.36 -4.77
N GLN A 489 -2.33 -15.07 -4.48
CA GLN A 489 -1.48 -14.10 -5.17
C GLN A 489 -0.36 -13.65 -4.24
N TYR A 490 0.83 -13.46 -4.80
CA TYR A 490 2.03 -13.03 -4.10
C TYR A 490 2.74 -11.97 -4.93
N HIS A 491 3.10 -10.85 -4.34
CA HIS A 491 3.83 -9.75 -4.96
C HIS A 491 4.52 -8.89 -3.89
N MET A 492 5.21 -7.83 -4.32
CA MET A 492 5.89 -6.87 -3.43
C MET A 492 5.32 -5.45 -3.57
N GLY A 493 4.14 -5.31 -4.13
CA GLY A 493 3.45 -4.02 -4.26
C GLY A 493 2.40 -3.80 -3.17
N GLY A 494 1.54 -2.80 -3.38
CA GLY A 494 0.58 -2.31 -2.41
C GLY A 494 -0.26 -3.39 -1.74
N GLY A 495 -0.38 -3.30 -0.42
CA GLY A 495 -1.05 -4.28 0.45
C GLY A 495 -0.15 -5.38 0.98
N GLN A 496 1.10 -5.52 0.46
CA GLN A 496 2.09 -6.48 0.95
C GLN A 496 3.44 -5.85 1.32
N ASP A 497 3.82 -4.81 0.64
CA ASP A 497 5.09 -4.07 0.64
C ASP A 497 5.70 -3.80 2.02
N SER A 498 5.13 -2.88 2.77
CA SER A 498 5.70 -2.32 4.00
C SER A 498 5.85 -3.32 5.15
N ALA A 499 5.08 -4.42 5.17
CA ALA A 499 5.31 -5.47 6.15
C ALA A 499 6.66 -6.17 5.96
N TYR A 500 7.04 -6.45 4.71
CA TYR A 500 8.37 -7.01 4.40
C TYR A 500 9.48 -6.01 4.68
N GLU A 501 9.24 -4.76 4.40
CA GLU A 501 10.13 -3.65 4.70
C GLU A 501 10.41 -3.56 6.20
N TYR A 502 9.39 -3.78 7.04
CA TYR A 502 9.51 -3.68 8.48
C TYR A 502 10.32 -4.82 9.11
N PHE A 503 10.42 -5.99 8.52
CA PHE A 503 11.19 -7.09 9.13
C PHE A 503 12.64 -6.71 9.44
N PRO A 504 13.48 -6.23 8.52
CA PRO A 504 14.83 -5.79 8.86
C PRO A 504 14.86 -4.49 9.69
N LYS A 505 13.88 -3.60 9.52
CA LYS A 505 13.81 -2.32 10.24
C LYS A 505 13.47 -2.53 11.72
N GLU A 506 12.49 -3.36 12.03
CA GLU A 506 12.09 -3.71 13.40
C GLU A 506 13.21 -4.48 14.13
N TYR A 507 13.91 -5.38 13.42
CA TYR A 507 15.11 -6.02 13.99
C TYR A 507 16.13 -4.98 14.50
N LEU A 508 16.37 -3.91 13.74
CA LEU A 508 17.25 -2.82 14.15
C LEU A 508 16.69 -2.00 15.31
N LEU A 509 15.39 -1.70 15.28
CA LEU A 509 14.70 -0.92 16.32
C LEU A 509 14.71 -1.65 17.68
N LEU A 510 14.65 -2.98 17.64
CA LEU A 510 14.78 -3.84 18.83
C LEU A 510 16.24 -4.20 19.19
N GLY A 511 17.22 -3.57 18.53
CA GLY A 511 18.64 -3.82 18.80
C GLY A 511 19.09 -5.25 18.49
N GLY A 512 18.41 -5.95 17.60
CA GLY A 512 18.72 -7.32 17.20
C GLY A 512 18.31 -8.39 18.23
N LEU A 513 17.56 -8.03 19.27
CA LEU A 513 17.21 -8.94 20.36
C LEU A 513 16.09 -9.92 19.99
N GLU A 514 15.29 -9.64 18.94
CA GLU A 514 14.22 -10.50 18.46
C GLU A 514 14.59 -11.15 17.11
N SER A 515 15.02 -12.41 17.18
CA SER A 515 15.50 -13.16 16.00
C SER A 515 14.40 -13.54 15.01
N LYS A 516 13.13 -13.48 15.39
CA LYS A 516 11.99 -13.79 14.50
C LYS A 516 11.95 -12.86 13.29
N TYR A 517 12.29 -11.59 13.43
CA TYR A 517 12.35 -10.60 12.35
C TYR A 517 13.47 -10.90 11.34
N GLN A 518 14.66 -11.33 11.82
CA GLN A 518 15.72 -11.82 10.94
C GLN A 518 15.25 -13.03 10.13
N LYS A 519 14.56 -13.98 10.78
CA LYS A 519 14.07 -15.17 10.10
C LYS A 519 13.02 -14.82 9.05
N LEU A 520 12.04 -13.96 9.37
CA LEU A 520 11.01 -13.50 8.42
C LEU A 520 11.65 -12.83 7.21
N TYR A 521 12.63 -11.96 7.41
CA TYR A 521 13.37 -11.31 6.31
C TYR A 521 14.10 -12.35 5.44
N VAL A 522 14.89 -13.25 6.04
CA VAL A 522 15.68 -14.22 5.29
C VAL A 522 14.78 -15.15 4.49
N ASP A 523 13.75 -15.72 5.11
CA ASP A 523 12.80 -16.60 4.44
C ASP A 523 12.10 -15.86 3.26
N ALA A 524 11.73 -14.58 3.47
CA ALA A 524 11.09 -13.78 2.44
C ALA A 524 12.01 -13.51 1.23
N VAL A 525 13.25 -13.02 1.46
CA VAL A 525 14.15 -12.72 0.33
C VAL A 525 14.59 -13.99 -0.41
N GLU A 526 14.69 -15.13 0.28
CA GLU A 526 14.95 -16.41 -0.38
C GLU A 526 13.78 -16.79 -1.30
N ALA A 527 12.56 -16.66 -0.83
CA ALA A 527 11.36 -16.94 -1.62
C ALA A 527 11.16 -15.92 -2.77
N ILE A 528 11.41 -14.62 -2.53
CA ILE A 528 11.38 -13.60 -3.59
C ILE A 528 12.40 -13.93 -4.68
N ASN A 529 13.65 -14.25 -4.31
CA ASN A 529 14.71 -14.63 -5.25
C ASN A 529 14.35 -15.88 -6.06
N GLU A 530 13.64 -16.81 -5.45
CA GLU A 530 13.27 -18.07 -6.09
C GLU A 530 12.05 -17.93 -7.01
N TRP A 531 11.01 -17.20 -6.61
CA TRP A 531 9.71 -17.26 -7.23
C TRP A 531 9.26 -15.96 -7.91
N LEU A 532 9.75 -14.80 -7.47
CA LEU A 532 9.24 -13.52 -7.94
C LEU A 532 10.20 -12.79 -8.88
N LEU A 533 11.53 -12.86 -8.63
CA LEU A 533 12.46 -12.04 -9.41
C LEU A 533 12.45 -12.42 -10.88
N TYR A 534 12.37 -11.40 -11.71
CA TYR A 534 12.55 -11.52 -13.16
C TYR A 534 13.46 -10.39 -13.69
N ARG A 535 14.03 -10.62 -14.88
CA ARG A 535 14.76 -9.60 -15.62
C ARG A 535 13.88 -9.09 -16.73
N PRO A 536 13.59 -7.77 -16.84
CA PRO A 536 12.87 -7.24 -17.99
C PRO A 536 13.75 -7.32 -19.25
N MET A 537 13.11 -7.55 -20.39
CA MET A 537 13.74 -7.51 -21.71
C MET A 537 13.69 -6.08 -22.22
N THR A 538 14.78 -5.34 -22.05
CA THR A 538 14.91 -3.93 -22.42
C THR A 538 15.97 -3.74 -23.51
N ASP A 539 15.88 -2.65 -24.25
CA ASP A 539 16.99 -2.17 -25.05
C ASP A 539 18.08 -1.55 -24.15
N GLY A 540 19.28 -1.41 -24.69
CA GLY A 540 20.41 -0.85 -23.96
C GLY A 540 21.12 -1.81 -23.00
N ASP A 541 22.05 -1.26 -22.21
CA ASP A 541 22.94 -2.05 -21.34
C ASP A 541 22.52 -1.97 -19.87
N TRP A 542 21.26 -2.38 -19.59
CA TRP A 542 20.72 -2.40 -18.25
C TRP A 542 20.88 -3.75 -17.56
N ASP A 543 21.43 -3.75 -16.35
CA ASP A 543 21.48 -4.93 -15.46
C ASP A 543 20.46 -4.75 -14.32
N ILE A 544 19.20 -4.99 -14.61
CA ILE A 544 18.08 -4.66 -13.74
C ILE A 544 17.20 -5.88 -13.43
N LEU A 545 16.51 -5.81 -12.29
CA LEU A 545 15.55 -6.81 -11.83
C LEU A 545 14.28 -6.12 -11.31
N PHE A 546 13.18 -6.88 -11.36
CA PHE A 546 11.93 -6.56 -10.67
C PHE A 546 11.31 -7.83 -10.09
N PRO A 547 10.45 -7.74 -9.06
CA PRO A 547 9.61 -8.85 -8.64
C PRO A 547 8.32 -8.86 -9.46
N ALA A 548 7.92 -10.04 -9.92
CA ALA A 548 6.66 -10.29 -10.59
C ALA A 548 5.53 -10.44 -9.57
N LYS A 549 4.31 -10.21 -10.01
CA LYS A 549 3.11 -10.69 -9.33
C LYS A 549 2.85 -12.13 -9.80
N VAL A 550 2.75 -13.06 -8.87
CA VAL A 550 2.53 -14.47 -9.17
C VAL A 550 1.27 -15.00 -8.52
N SER A 551 0.61 -15.94 -9.17
CA SER A 551 -0.60 -16.60 -8.68
C SER A 551 -0.45 -18.11 -8.76
N THR A 552 -0.96 -18.83 -7.75
CA THR A 552 -0.94 -20.29 -7.69
C THR A 552 -2.22 -20.82 -7.03
N SER A 553 -2.68 -22.00 -7.41
CA SER A 553 -3.81 -22.69 -6.74
C SER A 553 -3.36 -23.60 -5.60
N GLY A 554 -2.08 -23.50 -5.17
CA GLY A 554 -1.51 -24.23 -4.06
C GLY A 554 -0.36 -25.17 -4.43
N ASN A 555 0.02 -25.25 -5.72
CA ASN A 555 1.17 -26.02 -6.18
C ASN A 555 2.03 -25.19 -7.15
N PRO A 556 2.81 -24.21 -6.63
CA PRO A 556 3.55 -23.26 -7.45
C PRO A 556 4.52 -23.92 -8.43
N SER A 557 5.00 -25.14 -8.13
CA SER A 557 5.85 -25.90 -9.05
C SER A 557 5.14 -26.36 -10.33
N GLN A 558 3.82 -26.32 -10.38
CA GLN A 558 3.02 -26.84 -11.50
C GLN A 558 2.06 -25.81 -12.11
N ASP A 559 1.57 -24.87 -11.31
CA ASP A 559 0.46 -23.99 -11.66
C ASP A 559 0.77 -22.49 -11.49
N LEU A 560 2.06 -22.13 -11.32
CA LEU A 560 2.45 -20.74 -11.15
C LEU A 560 2.20 -19.93 -12.42
N VAL A 561 1.44 -18.85 -12.28
CA VAL A 561 1.22 -17.86 -13.33
C VAL A 561 1.87 -16.54 -12.90
N ALA A 562 2.72 -15.97 -13.74
CA ALA A 562 3.41 -14.72 -13.47
C ALA A 562 2.89 -13.57 -14.34
N THR A 563 2.69 -12.42 -13.73
CA THR A 563 2.51 -11.13 -14.39
C THR A 563 3.77 -10.30 -14.14
N PHE A 564 4.44 -9.92 -15.22
CA PHE A 564 5.69 -9.14 -15.14
C PHE A 564 5.35 -7.66 -15.07
N GLU A 565 5.12 -7.19 -13.85
CA GLU A 565 4.74 -5.82 -13.58
C GLU A 565 5.91 -4.99 -13.05
N VAL A 566 5.82 -3.70 -13.29
CA VAL A 566 6.68 -2.66 -12.72
C VAL A 566 5.74 -1.64 -12.09
N THR A 567 5.70 -1.58 -10.77
CA THR A 567 4.88 -0.62 -10.02
C THR A 567 5.76 0.30 -9.18
N HIS A 568 5.32 1.55 -8.97
CA HIS A 568 6.11 2.51 -8.20
C HIS A 568 6.29 2.07 -6.76
N LEU A 569 5.20 1.61 -6.11
CA LEU A 569 5.23 1.07 -4.76
C LEU A 569 6.30 0.00 -4.54
N THR A 570 6.52 -0.88 -5.53
CA THR A 570 7.51 -1.96 -5.41
C THR A 570 8.96 -1.45 -5.34
N CYS A 571 9.21 -0.18 -5.63
CA CYS A 571 10.56 0.38 -5.68
C CYS A 571 11.26 0.49 -4.31
N PHE A 572 10.55 0.37 -3.18
CA PHE A 572 11.15 0.27 -1.84
C PHE A 572 12.09 -0.93 -1.68
N ILE A 573 11.84 -2.00 -2.45
CA ILE A 573 12.51 -3.31 -2.31
C ILE A 573 14.04 -3.21 -2.44
N GLY A 574 14.56 -2.26 -3.23
CA GLY A 574 15.99 -2.02 -3.34
C GLY A 574 16.60 -1.61 -2.00
N GLY A 575 15.96 -0.69 -1.29
CA GLY A 575 16.34 -0.26 0.06
C GLY A 575 16.26 -1.39 1.09
N MET A 576 15.17 -2.16 1.07
CA MET A 576 14.96 -3.32 1.96
C MET A 576 16.07 -4.37 1.78
N TYR A 577 16.37 -4.78 0.53
CA TYR A 577 17.45 -5.72 0.25
C TYR A 577 18.82 -5.18 0.66
N GLY A 578 19.07 -3.89 0.41
CA GLY A 578 20.32 -3.24 0.79
C GLY A 578 20.52 -3.22 2.30
N LEU A 579 19.50 -2.82 3.05
CA LEU A 579 19.51 -2.78 4.50
C LEU A 579 19.72 -4.18 5.10
N GLY A 580 18.88 -5.14 4.73
CA GLY A 580 18.94 -6.51 5.22
C GLY A 580 20.24 -7.21 4.82
N GLY A 581 20.72 -6.98 3.58
CA GLY A 581 22.01 -7.49 3.10
C GLY A 581 23.17 -7.06 3.98
N LYS A 582 23.17 -5.79 4.46
CA LYS A 582 24.19 -5.28 5.39
C LYS A 582 24.07 -5.88 6.79
N ILE A 583 22.91 -5.83 7.38
CA ILE A 583 22.74 -6.24 8.78
C ILE A 583 22.88 -7.75 8.98
N PHE A 584 22.54 -8.57 7.96
CA PHE A 584 22.63 -10.03 8.04
C PHE A 584 23.82 -10.60 7.26
N GLY A 585 24.72 -9.76 6.72
CA GLY A 585 25.93 -10.20 6.04
C GLY A 585 25.68 -10.98 4.74
N ARG A 586 24.62 -10.60 3.99
CA ARG A 586 24.19 -11.30 2.77
C ARG A 586 24.60 -10.49 1.53
N GLU A 587 25.88 -10.68 1.09
CA GLU A 587 26.47 -9.93 -0.03
C GLU A 587 25.66 -10.04 -1.34
N LYS A 588 25.03 -11.21 -1.60
CA LYS A 588 24.17 -11.39 -2.77
C LYS A 588 22.96 -10.50 -2.75
N ASP A 589 22.41 -10.22 -1.57
CA ASP A 589 21.27 -9.33 -1.43
C ASP A 589 21.67 -7.89 -1.77
N LEU A 590 22.93 -7.47 -1.48
CA LEU A 590 23.44 -6.17 -1.87
C LEU A 590 23.56 -6.03 -3.40
N GLU A 591 23.98 -7.07 -4.10
CA GLU A 591 24.03 -7.07 -5.55
C GLU A 591 22.61 -7.04 -6.16
N THR A 592 21.70 -7.79 -5.58
CA THR A 592 20.27 -7.77 -5.96
C THR A 592 19.66 -6.39 -5.70
N ALA A 593 19.96 -5.75 -4.56
CA ALA A 593 19.52 -4.41 -4.21
C ALA A 593 19.87 -3.37 -5.27
N LYS A 594 21.11 -3.38 -5.75
CA LYS A 594 21.58 -2.47 -6.82
C LYS A 594 20.75 -2.66 -8.09
N ARG A 595 20.53 -3.92 -8.51
CA ARG A 595 19.79 -4.25 -9.73
C ARG A 595 18.31 -3.89 -9.61
N LEU A 596 17.69 -4.05 -8.44
CA LEU A 596 16.32 -3.64 -8.15
C LEU A 596 16.18 -2.12 -8.17
N THR A 597 17.09 -1.40 -7.51
CA THR A 597 17.11 0.07 -7.51
C THR A 597 17.34 0.63 -8.91
N ASP A 598 18.28 0.06 -9.67
CA ASP A 598 18.51 0.45 -11.07
C ASP A 598 17.31 0.15 -11.97
N GLY A 599 16.49 -0.86 -11.64
CA GLY A 599 15.23 -1.11 -12.30
C GLY A 599 14.30 0.09 -12.21
N CYS A 600 14.12 0.66 -11.03
CA CYS A 600 13.29 1.85 -10.85
C CYS A 600 13.87 3.10 -11.51
N VAL A 601 15.21 3.25 -11.49
CA VAL A 601 15.89 4.32 -12.24
C VAL A 601 15.65 4.17 -13.75
N TRP A 602 15.69 2.94 -14.29
CA TRP A 602 15.34 2.66 -15.67
C TRP A 602 13.89 3.03 -15.98
N ALA A 603 12.96 2.66 -15.09
CA ALA A 603 11.55 2.98 -15.27
C ALA A 603 11.29 4.50 -15.33
N TYR A 604 12.00 5.29 -14.52
CA TYR A 604 11.99 6.75 -14.63
C TYR A 604 12.50 7.23 -15.98
N GLN A 605 13.57 6.65 -16.49
CA GLN A 605 14.19 7.08 -17.75
C GLN A 605 13.46 6.55 -19.01
N SER A 606 12.52 5.66 -18.85
CA SER A 606 11.77 5.03 -19.95
C SER A 606 10.56 5.84 -20.42
N THR A 607 10.24 6.95 -19.77
CA THR A 607 9.08 7.80 -20.07
C THR A 607 9.51 9.15 -20.61
N VAL A 608 8.57 9.87 -21.22
CA VAL A 608 8.79 11.21 -21.78
C VAL A 608 9.10 12.24 -20.71
N SER A 609 8.36 12.23 -19.59
CA SER A 609 8.59 13.15 -18.48
C SER A 609 9.87 12.86 -17.71
N GLY A 610 10.41 11.65 -17.80
CA GLY A 610 11.50 11.15 -16.96
C GLY A 610 11.03 10.71 -15.58
N ILE A 611 9.74 10.39 -15.42
CA ILE A 611 9.10 9.89 -14.18
C ILE A 611 8.43 8.57 -14.49
N MET A 612 8.63 7.55 -13.66
CA MET A 612 7.95 6.27 -13.88
C MET A 612 6.43 6.37 -13.58
N PRO A 613 5.58 5.61 -14.28
CA PRO A 613 4.16 5.52 -14.00
C PRO A 613 3.89 4.75 -12.69
N GLU A 614 2.69 4.91 -12.11
CA GLU A 614 2.26 4.09 -10.97
C GLU A 614 2.30 2.60 -11.26
N GLY A 615 2.03 2.19 -12.52
CA GLY A 615 2.10 0.78 -12.89
C GLY A 615 2.21 0.54 -14.39
N SER A 616 3.02 -0.45 -14.74
CA SER A 616 3.18 -0.94 -16.11
C SER A 616 3.47 -2.44 -16.13
N GLN A 617 3.39 -3.04 -17.32
CA GLN A 617 3.77 -4.43 -17.58
C GLN A 617 4.85 -4.46 -18.65
N VAL A 618 5.80 -5.37 -18.49
CA VAL A 618 6.97 -5.48 -19.36
C VAL A 618 7.18 -6.91 -19.84
N MET A 619 7.96 -7.06 -20.88
CA MET A 619 8.46 -8.38 -21.30
C MET A 619 9.57 -8.83 -20.36
N ALA A 620 9.60 -10.13 -20.05
CA ALA A 620 10.67 -10.72 -19.26
C ALA A 620 11.66 -11.48 -20.15
N CYS A 621 12.94 -11.47 -19.77
CA CYS A 621 13.93 -12.40 -20.26
C CYS A 621 13.59 -13.84 -19.84
N PRO A 622 14.03 -14.87 -20.59
CA PRO A 622 13.80 -16.27 -20.22
C PRO A 622 14.49 -16.68 -18.90
N THR A 623 15.53 -15.96 -18.50
CA THR A 623 16.29 -16.19 -17.26
C THR A 623 16.63 -14.86 -16.60
N LEU A 624 17.23 -14.88 -15.41
CA LEU A 624 17.75 -13.69 -14.73
C LEU A 624 19.03 -13.14 -15.39
N GLU A 625 19.63 -13.89 -16.31
CA GLU A 625 20.75 -13.43 -17.10
C GLU A 625 20.31 -12.42 -18.17
N LYS A 626 21.24 -11.59 -18.62
CA LYS A 626 20.98 -10.62 -19.67
C LYS A 626 20.53 -11.31 -20.95
N CYS A 627 19.43 -10.85 -21.54
CA CYS A 627 19.01 -11.28 -22.88
C CYS A 627 19.03 -10.08 -23.83
N GLU A 628 19.16 -10.35 -25.11
CA GLU A 628 19.04 -9.32 -26.14
C GLU A 628 17.57 -8.91 -26.31
N PHE A 629 17.34 -7.62 -26.56
CA PHE A 629 16.00 -7.11 -26.87
C PHE A 629 15.50 -7.72 -28.18
N ASN A 630 14.31 -8.30 -28.15
CA ASN A 630 13.67 -8.90 -29.33
C ASN A 630 12.46 -8.08 -29.76
N GLU A 631 12.67 -7.17 -30.69
CA GLU A 631 11.63 -6.28 -31.21
C GLU A 631 10.47 -7.06 -31.84
N THR A 632 10.74 -8.15 -32.57
CA THR A 632 9.70 -8.97 -33.20
C THR A 632 8.79 -9.59 -32.15
N LEU A 633 9.37 -10.16 -31.07
CA LEU A 633 8.59 -10.73 -29.98
C LEU A 633 7.80 -9.64 -29.22
N TRP A 634 8.40 -8.44 -29.07
CA TRP A 634 7.70 -7.31 -28.45
C TRP A 634 6.48 -6.89 -29.27
N TRP A 635 6.62 -6.78 -30.60
CA TRP A 635 5.51 -6.45 -31.48
C TRP A 635 4.40 -7.51 -31.45
N GLU A 636 4.77 -8.80 -31.39
CA GLU A 636 3.79 -9.89 -31.23
C GLU A 636 3.03 -9.83 -29.90
N LYS A 637 3.69 -9.41 -28.83
CA LYS A 637 3.03 -9.18 -27.52
C LYS A 637 2.13 -7.95 -27.54
N LEU A 638 2.47 -6.92 -28.31
CA LEU A 638 1.63 -5.73 -28.45
C LEU A 638 0.38 -5.98 -29.31
N ASP A 639 0.37 -6.98 -30.17
CA ASP A 639 -0.79 -7.28 -31.02
C ASP A 639 -1.12 -8.80 -30.99
N GLY A 640 -1.91 -9.21 -30.02
CA GLY A 640 -2.40 -10.59 -29.93
C GLY A 640 -3.35 -10.98 -31.07
N ALA A 641 -3.79 -10.05 -31.90
CA ALA A 641 -4.65 -10.27 -33.06
C ALA A 641 -3.88 -10.23 -34.41
N LYS A 642 -2.56 -10.34 -34.41
CA LYS A 642 -1.68 -10.24 -35.59
C LYS A 642 -2.19 -11.08 -36.76
N ASP A 643 -2.41 -12.38 -36.57
CA ASP A 643 -2.84 -13.28 -37.64
C ASP A 643 -4.20 -12.87 -38.24
N TRP A 644 -5.08 -12.36 -37.42
CA TRP A 644 -6.39 -11.86 -37.85
C TRP A 644 -6.25 -10.58 -38.66
N ARG A 645 -5.40 -9.62 -38.23
CA ARG A 645 -5.15 -8.36 -38.95
C ARG A 645 -4.51 -8.61 -40.29
N ASP A 646 -3.46 -9.41 -40.32
CA ASP A 646 -2.74 -9.76 -41.55
C ASP A 646 -3.67 -10.44 -42.56
N LYS A 647 -4.59 -11.30 -42.07
CA LYS A 647 -5.61 -11.90 -42.92
C LYS A 647 -6.61 -10.88 -43.46
N GLN A 648 -7.08 -9.91 -42.62
CA GLN A 648 -7.98 -8.86 -43.06
C GLN A 648 -7.35 -7.97 -44.15
N VAL A 649 -6.07 -7.63 -43.98
CA VAL A 649 -5.32 -6.84 -44.97
C VAL A 649 -5.13 -7.63 -46.27
N ALA A 650 -4.87 -8.93 -46.20
CA ALA A 650 -4.76 -9.81 -47.37
C ALA A 650 -6.12 -9.89 -48.09
N ASP A 651 -7.21 -10.17 -47.39
CA ASP A 651 -8.56 -10.25 -47.94
C ASP A 651 -8.99 -8.91 -48.57
N ASP A 652 -8.56 -7.77 -48.04
CA ASP A 652 -8.88 -6.44 -48.58
C ASP A 652 -8.07 -6.14 -49.85
N LYS A 653 -6.78 -6.54 -49.87
CA LYS A 653 -5.95 -6.47 -51.08
C LYS A 653 -6.52 -7.33 -52.20
N ASP A 654 -6.94 -8.56 -51.88
CA ASP A 654 -7.54 -9.44 -52.89
C ASP A 654 -8.89 -8.88 -53.42
N LYS A 655 -9.70 -8.27 -52.55
CA LYS A 655 -10.92 -7.56 -52.98
C LYS A 655 -10.63 -6.35 -53.82
N ALA A 656 -9.62 -5.57 -53.49
CA ALA A 656 -9.20 -4.40 -54.26
C ALA A 656 -8.67 -4.81 -55.65
N ALA A 657 -7.81 -5.85 -55.71
CA ALA A 657 -7.31 -6.40 -56.97
C ALA A 657 -8.44 -6.98 -57.86
N ALA A 658 -9.41 -7.69 -57.24
CA ALA A 658 -10.60 -8.16 -57.96
C ALA A 658 -11.48 -7.00 -58.46
N GLY A 659 -11.59 -5.93 -57.66
CA GLY A 659 -12.30 -4.70 -58.04
C GLY A 659 -11.62 -3.94 -59.21
N GLU A 660 -10.31 -3.89 -59.23
CA GLU A 660 -9.54 -3.30 -60.37
C GLU A 660 -9.63 -4.17 -61.61
N ALA A 661 -9.54 -5.49 -61.48
CA ALA A 661 -9.71 -6.43 -62.58
C ALA A 661 -11.12 -6.34 -63.16
N LEU A 662 -12.15 -6.14 -62.33
CA LEU A 662 -13.53 -5.89 -62.78
C LEU A 662 -13.69 -4.53 -63.48
N LYS A 663 -12.98 -3.51 -63.02
CA LYS A 663 -12.97 -2.18 -63.68
C LYS A 663 -12.24 -2.22 -65.05
N GLU A 664 -11.11 -2.94 -65.15
CA GLU A 664 -10.44 -3.19 -66.43
C GLU A 664 -11.28 -4.00 -67.37
N THR A 665 -11.99 -5.03 -66.90
CA THR A 665 -12.95 -5.77 -67.73
C THR A 665 -14.18 -4.96 -68.06
N ALA A 666 -14.65 -4.08 -67.20
CA ALA A 666 -15.76 -3.17 -67.50
C ALA A 666 -15.37 -2.06 -68.53
N SER A 667 -14.15 -1.49 -68.40
CA SER A 667 -13.63 -0.53 -69.40
C SER A 667 -13.39 -1.17 -70.78
N ASN A 668 -13.07 -2.46 -70.82
CA ASN A 668 -12.94 -3.24 -72.05
C ASN A 668 -14.32 -3.70 -72.58
N HIS A 669 -15.40 -3.68 -71.76
CA HIS A 669 -16.75 -4.02 -72.12
C HIS A 669 -17.65 -2.79 -72.49
N GLU A 670 -17.30 -1.58 -72.02
CA GLU A 670 -17.95 -0.35 -72.51
C GLU A 670 -17.58 -0.02 -73.94
N ALA A 671 -16.52 -0.70 -74.51
CA ALA A 671 -16.27 -0.71 -75.94
C ALA A 671 -17.21 -1.74 -76.66
N ALA A 672 -18.01 -2.54 -75.98
CA ALA A 672 -18.96 -3.48 -76.58
C ALA A 672 -20.27 -3.50 -75.69
N GLY A 673 -21.27 -2.74 -76.12
CA GLY A 673 -22.59 -2.45 -75.57
C GLY A 673 -23.33 -3.42 -74.67
N GLY A 674 -24.03 -2.92 -73.65
CA GLY A 674 -25.34 -3.30 -73.25
C GLY A 674 -25.55 -3.99 -71.89
N SER A 675 -26.01 -3.23 -70.90
CA SER A 675 -27.19 -3.40 -70.01
C SER A 675 -27.44 -4.60 -69.14
N LYS A 676 -27.53 -4.40 -67.87
CA LYS A 676 -28.48 -4.70 -66.76
C LYS A 676 -27.88 -5.38 -65.51
N ALA A 677 -28.02 -4.64 -64.40
CA ALA A 677 -27.62 -4.96 -63.06
C ALA A 677 -28.57 -5.94 -62.33
N ILE A 678 -28.05 -6.84 -61.51
CA ILE A 678 -28.75 -7.49 -60.39
C ILE A 678 -27.88 -7.40 -59.15
N HIS A 679 -28.35 -6.64 -58.15
CA HIS A 679 -27.75 -6.59 -56.83
C HIS A 679 -28.10 -7.84 -56.00
N LYS A 680 -27.11 -8.53 -55.46
CA LYS A 680 -27.27 -9.41 -54.28
C LYS A 680 -26.39 -8.87 -53.15
N ARG A 681 -27.06 -8.42 -52.10
CA ARG A 681 -26.47 -8.04 -50.80
C ARG A 681 -26.14 -9.33 -50.04
N ALA A 682 -24.89 -9.52 -49.66
CA ALA A 682 -24.50 -10.39 -48.56
C ALA A 682 -24.14 -9.53 -47.37
N ALA A 683 -24.94 -9.61 -46.31
CA ALA A 683 -24.63 -8.96 -45.03
C ALA A 683 -23.65 -9.83 -44.24
N VAL A 684 -22.50 -9.32 -43.97
CA VAL A 684 -21.55 -9.90 -43.00
C VAL A 684 -21.69 -9.11 -41.70
N LEU A 685 -22.08 -9.80 -40.63
CA LEU A 685 -22.13 -9.25 -39.28
C LEU A 685 -20.71 -9.20 -38.74
N PRO A 686 -20.29 -8.13 -38.07
CA PRO A 686 -18.99 -8.05 -37.42
C PRO A 686 -18.94 -8.95 -36.17
N PRO A 687 -17.83 -9.60 -35.88
CA PRO A 687 -17.65 -10.31 -34.63
C PRO A 687 -17.59 -9.32 -33.47
N LYS A 688 -18.27 -9.65 -32.38
CA LYS A 688 -18.20 -8.91 -31.10
C LYS A 688 -16.77 -8.92 -30.58
N SER A 689 -16.27 -7.75 -30.24
CA SER A 689 -15.04 -7.60 -29.45
C SER A 689 -15.18 -8.41 -28.16
N GLY A 690 -14.41 -9.46 -28.04
CA GLY A 690 -14.25 -10.22 -26.80
C GLY A 690 -13.45 -9.37 -25.81
N ALA A 691 -13.90 -9.40 -24.58
CA ALA A 691 -13.25 -8.79 -23.44
C ALA A 691 -11.83 -9.30 -23.26
N ASP A 692 -10.99 -8.46 -22.68
CA ASP A 692 -9.64 -8.72 -22.22
C ASP A 692 -9.50 -10.12 -21.59
N GLU A 693 -8.91 -11.04 -22.32
CA GLU A 693 -8.37 -12.25 -21.72
C GLU A 693 -6.89 -11.99 -21.37
N ASN A 694 -6.59 -12.22 -20.11
CA ASN A 694 -5.27 -12.24 -19.50
C ASN A 694 -4.21 -12.76 -20.47
N VAL A 695 -3.28 -11.91 -20.82
CA VAL A 695 -2.05 -12.31 -21.51
C VAL A 695 -1.18 -13.03 -20.48
N GLY A 696 -1.40 -14.35 -20.37
CA GLY A 696 -0.52 -15.23 -19.61
C GLY A 696 0.87 -15.17 -20.24
N SER A 697 1.77 -14.41 -19.63
CA SER A 697 3.16 -14.34 -20.09
C SER A 697 3.91 -15.62 -19.76
N GLU A 698 4.74 -16.07 -20.68
CA GLU A 698 5.59 -17.22 -20.42
C GLU A 698 6.60 -16.93 -19.30
N LEU A 699 6.72 -17.88 -18.38
CA LEU A 699 7.68 -17.82 -17.27
C LEU A 699 9.13 -17.81 -17.76
N PRO A 700 10.05 -17.07 -17.10
CA PRO A 700 11.48 -17.21 -17.33
C PRO A 700 11.98 -18.64 -17.19
N GLN A 701 13.01 -19.01 -17.95
CA GLN A 701 13.53 -20.38 -17.96
C GLN A 701 13.98 -20.84 -16.56
N SER A 702 14.50 -19.94 -15.75
CA SER A 702 14.86 -20.20 -14.36
C SER A 702 13.68 -20.67 -13.49
N LEU A 703 12.47 -20.25 -13.83
CA LEU A 703 11.22 -20.68 -13.20
C LEU A 703 10.69 -21.98 -13.88
N LYS A 704 10.81 -22.12 -15.20
CA LYS A 704 10.40 -23.33 -15.95
C LYS A 704 11.20 -24.56 -15.53
N ASP A 705 12.50 -24.40 -15.29
CA ASP A 705 13.36 -25.51 -14.86
C ASP A 705 13.01 -26.04 -13.47
N LYS A 706 12.41 -25.21 -12.62
CA LYS A 706 11.91 -25.59 -11.29
C LYS A 706 10.51 -26.21 -11.32
N ILE A 707 9.73 -25.92 -12.36
CA ILE A 707 8.34 -26.36 -12.51
C ILE A 707 8.22 -27.73 -13.20
N GLY A 708 9.28 -28.24 -13.83
CA GLY A 708 9.36 -29.61 -14.36
C GLY A 708 8.37 -29.94 -15.49
N PHE A 709 8.19 -29.04 -16.47
CA PHE A 709 7.36 -29.31 -17.64
C PHE A 709 7.89 -30.51 -18.45
N LYS A 710 7.21 -31.64 -18.37
CA LYS A 710 7.27 -32.68 -19.37
C LYS A 710 6.09 -32.49 -20.32
N ASN A 711 6.39 -32.34 -21.60
CA ASN A 711 5.38 -32.40 -22.66
C ASN A 711 4.79 -33.78 -22.70
N ASP A 712 3.52 -33.92 -22.34
CA ASP A 712 2.72 -35.09 -22.71
C ASP A 712 1.42 -34.64 -23.37
N GLU A 713 1.10 -35.31 -24.47
CA GLU A 713 0.04 -35.01 -25.42
C GLU A 713 -1.37 -35.20 -24.83
N GLN A 714 -2.22 -34.31 -25.25
CA GLN A 714 -3.69 -34.26 -25.30
C GLN A 714 -4.49 -35.47 -24.80
N LYS A 715 -5.35 -35.23 -23.80
CA LYS A 715 -6.67 -35.89 -23.67
C LYS A 715 -7.69 -34.88 -23.13
N LYS A 716 -8.80 -34.73 -23.88
CA LYS A 716 -9.99 -33.96 -23.48
C LYS A 716 -10.68 -34.61 -22.29
N PRO A 717 -11.20 -33.85 -21.33
CA PRO A 717 -12.16 -34.35 -20.34
C PRO A 717 -13.61 -34.12 -20.79
N THR A 718 -14.44 -35.12 -20.51
CA THR A 718 -15.89 -35.19 -20.67
C THR A 718 -16.61 -34.46 -19.53
N GLU A 719 -17.69 -33.74 -19.87
CA GLU A 719 -18.59 -33.05 -18.95
C GLU A 719 -19.36 -34.05 -18.04
N SER A 720 -19.51 -33.65 -16.77
CA SER A 720 -20.49 -34.25 -15.86
C SER A 720 -21.17 -33.11 -15.06
N SER A 721 -22.47 -32.97 -15.30
CA SER A 721 -23.39 -32.02 -14.69
C SER A 721 -23.95 -32.56 -13.38
N VAL A 722 -23.97 -31.74 -12.32
CA VAL A 722 -24.82 -31.96 -11.13
C VAL A 722 -25.68 -30.74 -10.89
N GLY A 723 -26.98 -30.91 -10.96
CA GLY A 723 -27.98 -29.88 -10.75
C GLY A 723 -28.33 -29.69 -9.26
N ILE A 724 -28.63 -28.45 -8.87
CA ILE A 724 -29.23 -28.09 -7.59
C ILE A 724 -30.61 -27.47 -7.85
N GLN A 725 -31.64 -28.07 -7.26
CA GLN A 725 -33.02 -27.59 -7.24
C GLN A 725 -33.19 -26.42 -6.26
N ARG A 726 -34.01 -25.44 -6.64
CA ARG A 726 -34.56 -24.42 -5.76
C ARG A 726 -36.07 -24.48 -5.75
N ASP A 727 -36.63 -24.30 -4.55
CA ASP A 727 -38.04 -24.26 -4.20
C ASP A 727 -38.68 -22.89 -4.49
N PRO A 728 -39.94 -22.82 -4.94
CA PRO A 728 -40.62 -21.56 -5.22
C PRO A 728 -41.64 -21.27 -4.10
N ASP A 729 -41.62 -20.07 -3.55
CA ASP A 729 -42.78 -19.29 -3.07
C ASP A 729 -42.35 -18.11 -2.17
N ALA A 730 -42.57 -16.90 -2.67
CA ALA A 730 -42.86 -15.71 -1.87
C ALA A 730 -43.38 -14.57 -2.76
N PRO A 731 -44.29 -13.72 -2.25
CA PRO A 731 -45.25 -12.98 -3.07
C PRO A 731 -44.77 -11.59 -3.49
N VAL A 732 -45.37 -11.14 -4.60
CA VAL A 732 -45.24 -9.85 -5.25
C VAL A 732 -46.29 -8.89 -4.72
N ASP A 733 -45.98 -7.65 -4.50
CA ASP A 733 -46.93 -6.58 -4.69
C ASP A 733 -46.33 -5.29 -5.27
N SER A 734 -47.05 -4.80 -6.19
CA SER A 734 -47.04 -3.81 -7.23
C SER A 734 -46.96 -2.35 -6.74
N VAL A 735 -46.47 -1.45 -7.57
CA VAL A 735 -47.25 -0.39 -8.19
C VAL A 735 -46.47 0.31 -9.33
N LEU A 736 -47.09 0.37 -10.49
CA LEU A 736 -46.72 1.10 -11.70
C LEU A 736 -47.28 2.53 -11.65
N GLU A 737 -46.48 3.49 -12.13
CA GLU A 737 -47.06 4.60 -12.88
C GLU A 737 -46.09 5.16 -13.95
N ALA A 738 -46.66 5.38 -15.11
CA ALA A 738 -45.99 5.69 -16.39
C ALA A 738 -45.85 7.19 -16.62
N HIS A 739 -44.67 7.64 -17.13
CA HIS A 739 -44.57 8.89 -17.84
C HIS A 739 -44.07 8.66 -19.27
N ARG A 740 -44.88 9.09 -20.24
CA ARG A 740 -44.57 9.11 -21.66
C ARG A 740 -43.64 10.25 -21.99
N LEU A 741 -42.52 9.96 -22.67
CA LEU A 741 -41.69 10.93 -23.36
C LEU A 741 -42.17 11.10 -24.81
N PRO A 742 -41.98 12.29 -25.41
CA PRO A 742 -42.39 12.57 -26.78
C PRO A 742 -41.49 11.91 -27.82
N PRO A 743 -41.91 11.71 -29.07
CA PRO A 743 -41.13 11.01 -30.07
C PRO A 743 -39.96 11.86 -30.55
N GLN A 744 -38.78 11.26 -30.53
CA GLN A 744 -37.55 11.82 -31.12
C GLN A 744 -37.59 11.59 -32.62
N GLU A 745 -37.21 12.65 -33.37
CA GLU A 745 -36.98 12.61 -34.80
C GLU A 745 -35.77 11.71 -35.12
N PRO A 746 -35.72 11.04 -36.29
CA PRO A 746 -34.62 10.13 -36.58
C PRO A 746 -33.34 10.95 -36.86
N GLU A 747 -32.33 10.73 -36.03
CA GLU A 747 -30.97 11.18 -36.32
C GLU A 747 -30.45 10.54 -37.60
N GLU A 748 -29.98 11.36 -38.50
CA GLU A 748 -29.26 10.94 -39.70
C GLU A 748 -28.03 10.12 -39.27
N GLN A 749 -28.10 8.82 -39.49
CA GLN A 749 -26.95 7.96 -39.32
C GLN A 749 -25.88 8.39 -40.33
N GLN A 750 -24.86 9.09 -39.88
CA GLN A 750 -23.64 9.24 -40.63
C GLN A 750 -23.11 7.84 -40.98
N ILE A 751 -23.06 7.53 -42.27
CA ILE A 751 -22.43 6.29 -42.75
C ILE A 751 -20.93 6.48 -42.49
N VAL A 752 -20.47 5.94 -41.38
CA VAL A 752 -19.06 5.78 -41.11
C VAL A 752 -18.58 4.74 -42.14
N LEU A 753 -17.81 5.21 -43.10
CA LEU A 753 -17.12 4.32 -44.05
C LEU A 753 -16.23 3.39 -43.21
N PRO A 754 -16.22 2.07 -43.50
CA PRO A 754 -15.37 1.17 -42.79
C PRO A 754 -13.92 1.62 -42.93
N GLU A 755 -13.22 1.85 -41.82
CA GLU A 755 -11.81 2.17 -41.80
C GLU A 755 -11.04 1.05 -42.55
N LYS A 756 -10.02 1.46 -43.30
CA LYS A 756 -9.14 0.53 -44.00
C LYS A 756 -8.51 -0.41 -42.96
N PRO A 757 -8.51 -1.74 -43.21
CA PRO A 757 -7.86 -2.67 -42.28
C PRO A 757 -6.39 -2.27 -42.07
N GLN A 758 -6.00 -2.07 -40.81
CA GLN A 758 -4.59 -1.82 -40.44
C GLN A 758 -3.82 -3.14 -40.45
N SER A 759 -2.59 -3.11 -40.98
CA SER A 759 -1.66 -4.21 -40.84
C SER A 759 -1.16 -4.32 -39.38
N HIS A 760 -0.61 -5.50 -39.02
CA HIS A 760 0.04 -5.70 -37.73
C HIS A 760 1.09 -4.60 -37.44
N GLU A 761 1.95 -4.30 -38.43
CA GLU A 761 3.00 -3.27 -38.31
C GLU A 761 2.41 -1.88 -38.05
N GLU A 762 1.39 -1.46 -38.81
CA GLU A 762 0.73 -0.16 -38.66
C GLU A 762 0.06 -0.05 -37.27
N PHE A 763 -0.63 -1.09 -36.85
CA PHE A 763 -1.29 -1.14 -35.56
C PHE A 763 -0.28 -1.03 -34.40
N VAL A 764 0.79 -1.81 -34.43
CA VAL A 764 1.81 -1.81 -33.36
C VAL A 764 2.54 -0.46 -33.29
N LYS A 765 2.93 0.11 -34.44
CA LYS A 765 3.58 1.44 -34.47
C LYS A 765 2.65 2.52 -33.91
N GLN A 766 1.38 2.48 -34.29
CA GLN A 766 0.40 3.42 -33.76
C GLN A 766 0.23 3.22 -32.25
N ARG A 767 0.06 1.99 -31.76
CA ARG A 767 -0.08 1.69 -30.34
C ARG A 767 1.13 2.16 -29.52
N ILE A 768 2.35 1.94 -30.04
CA ILE A 768 3.58 2.43 -29.39
C ILE A 768 3.55 3.97 -29.30
N ALA A 769 3.18 4.64 -30.38
CA ALA A 769 3.12 6.11 -30.42
C ALA A 769 2.03 6.66 -29.48
N ASP A 770 0.80 6.11 -29.56
CA ASP A 770 -0.36 6.59 -28.79
C ASP A 770 -0.20 6.36 -27.29
N MET A 771 0.49 5.28 -26.91
CA MET A 771 0.71 4.93 -25.52
C MET A 771 2.08 5.38 -24.97
N GLY A 772 2.98 5.87 -25.81
CA GLY A 772 4.34 6.27 -25.41
C GLY A 772 5.14 5.09 -24.85
N LEU A 773 5.02 3.88 -25.45
CA LEU A 773 5.66 2.68 -24.90
C LEU A 773 7.15 2.66 -25.20
N ALA A 774 7.97 2.57 -24.16
CA ALA A 774 9.38 2.27 -24.28
C ALA A 774 9.60 0.82 -24.74
N PRO A 775 10.74 0.49 -25.39
CA PRO A 775 11.07 -0.88 -25.76
C PRO A 775 10.98 -1.86 -24.59
N GLY A 776 10.22 -2.94 -24.78
CA GLY A 776 9.97 -3.95 -23.74
C GLY A 776 8.74 -3.69 -22.87
N VAL A 777 8.18 -2.48 -22.84
CA VAL A 777 6.92 -2.18 -22.16
C VAL A 777 5.74 -2.63 -23.03
N VAL A 778 4.84 -3.43 -22.46
CA VAL A 778 3.70 -3.97 -23.23
C VAL A 778 2.39 -3.30 -22.88
N HIS A 779 2.29 -2.74 -21.67
CA HIS A 779 1.10 -2.04 -21.18
C HIS A 779 1.46 -1.08 -20.06
N ILE A 780 0.76 0.05 -19.98
CA ILE A 780 0.82 0.96 -18.83
C ILE A 780 -0.55 0.91 -18.16
N SER A 781 -0.60 0.27 -16.99
CA SER A 781 -1.85 0.06 -16.24
C SER A 781 -2.34 1.34 -15.55
N SER A 782 -1.41 2.21 -15.12
CA SER A 782 -1.72 3.51 -14.56
C SER A 782 -0.64 4.51 -14.95
N ARG A 783 -1.02 5.53 -15.72
CA ARG A 783 -0.10 6.52 -16.29
C ARG A 783 0.26 7.66 -15.35
N GLN A 784 -0.46 7.80 -14.25
CA GLN A 784 -0.27 8.87 -13.30
C GLN A 784 1.02 8.70 -12.48
N TYR A 785 1.45 9.80 -11.87
CA TYR A 785 2.41 9.83 -10.78
C TYR A 785 1.88 10.75 -9.68
N ILE A 786 1.77 10.22 -8.47
CA ILE A 786 1.16 10.93 -7.35
C ILE A 786 2.18 11.41 -6.30
N LEU A 787 3.37 11.76 -6.75
CA LEU A 787 4.48 12.30 -5.93
C LEU A 787 5.16 11.28 -5.01
N ARG A 788 5.11 9.99 -5.32
CA ARG A 788 5.61 8.87 -4.52
C ARG A 788 7.12 8.84 -4.27
N PRO A 789 7.57 8.28 -3.13
CA PRO A 789 8.96 8.27 -2.67
C PRO A 789 9.76 7.01 -2.99
N GLU A 790 9.15 5.83 -3.20
CA GLU A 790 9.79 4.51 -3.04
C GLU A 790 11.03 4.33 -3.93
N ALA A 791 11.03 4.96 -5.11
CA ALA A 791 12.18 4.90 -6.01
C ALA A 791 13.36 5.74 -5.49
N ILE A 792 13.12 6.96 -5.01
CA ILE A 792 14.19 7.80 -4.44
C ILE A 792 14.63 7.31 -3.06
N GLU A 793 13.75 6.69 -2.30
CA GLU A 793 14.09 5.97 -1.07
C GLU A 793 15.20 4.95 -1.35
N SER A 794 14.97 4.01 -2.28
CA SER A 794 15.95 2.99 -2.64
C SER A 794 17.26 3.59 -3.15
N VAL A 795 17.22 4.66 -3.93
CA VAL A 795 18.42 5.39 -4.39
C VAL A 795 19.20 5.97 -3.21
N TRP A 796 18.50 6.54 -2.21
CA TRP A 796 19.12 7.06 -1.00
C TRP A 796 19.77 5.94 -0.17
N TYR A 797 19.08 4.82 0.04
CA TYR A 797 19.65 3.66 0.72
C TYR A 797 20.90 3.15 -0.01
N MET A 798 20.87 3.02 -1.34
CA MET A 798 22.04 2.59 -2.10
C MET A 798 23.21 3.55 -1.93
N TYR A 799 22.99 4.86 -1.97
CA TYR A 799 24.06 5.84 -1.70
C TYR A 799 24.65 5.65 -0.30
N ARG A 800 23.79 5.61 0.73
CA ARG A 800 24.22 5.50 2.12
C ARG A 800 24.94 4.20 2.43
N ILE A 801 24.54 3.09 1.79
CA ILE A 801 25.11 1.76 1.99
C ILE A 801 26.40 1.55 1.20
N THR A 802 26.46 2.04 -0.05
CA THR A 802 27.61 1.77 -0.95
C THR A 802 28.66 2.87 -0.97
N GLY A 803 28.26 4.11 -0.69
CA GLY A 803 29.09 5.30 -0.85
C GLY A 803 29.35 5.67 -2.31
N ASP A 804 28.72 5.01 -3.28
CA ASP A 804 28.92 5.26 -4.70
C ASP A 804 28.18 6.54 -5.14
N PRO A 805 28.91 7.59 -5.60
CA PRO A 805 28.30 8.86 -5.97
C PRO A 805 27.39 8.77 -7.22
N ILE A 806 27.40 7.66 -7.94
CA ILE A 806 26.51 7.47 -9.10
C ILE A 806 25.02 7.55 -8.67
N TRP A 807 24.71 7.12 -7.44
CA TRP A 807 23.34 7.21 -6.90
C TRP A 807 22.88 8.66 -6.70
N MET A 808 23.79 9.55 -6.30
CA MET A 808 23.47 10.98 -6.26
C MET A 808 23.19 11.58 -7.64
N GLU A 809 23.91 11.12 -8.68
CA GLU A 809 23.66 11.58 -10.06
C GLU A 809 22.32 11.04 -10.60
N LYS A 810 21.99 9.78 -10.30
CA LYS A 810 20.69 9.18 -10.64
C LYS A 810 19.55 9.92 -9.95
N GLY A 811 19.64 10.10 -8.62
CA GLY A 811 18.62 10.81 -7.84
C GLY A 811 18.49 12.27 -8.26
N TRP A 812 19.57 12.95 -8.66
CA TRP A 812 19.48 14.32 -9.17
C TRP A 812 18.67 14.41 -10.46
N LYS A 813 18.89 13.49 -11.40
CA LYS A 813 18.10 13.43 -12.64
C LYS A 813 16.62 13.18 -12.37
N MET A 814 16.33 12.27 -11.43
CA MET A 814 14.95 12.01 -10.99
C MET A 814 14.33 13.28 -10.39
N PHE A 815 15.04 13.99 -9.50
CA PHE A 815 14.60 15.25 -8.92
C PHE A 815 14.25 16.29 -9.98
N GLU A 816 15.17 16.54 -10.94
CA GLU A 816 14.95 17.52 -12.01
C GLU A 816 13.73 17.19 -12.88
N ALA A 817 13.53 15.90 -13.19
CA ALA A 817 12.36 15.43 -13.94
C ALA A 817 11.07 15.64 -13.13
N THR A 818 11.06 15.22 -11.88
CA THR A 818 9.90 15.35 -10.97
C THR A 818 9.50 16.81 -10.79
N ILE A 819 10.44 17.69 -10.45
CA ILE A 819 10.12 19.12 -10.26
C ILE A 819 9.63 19.77 -11.55
N ARG A 820 10.21 19.41 -12.71
CA ARG A 820 9.78 19.96 -14.00
C ARG A 820 8.34 19.63 -14.35
N ALA A 821 7.92 18.38 -14.10
CA ALA A 821 6.60 17.90 -14.50
C ALA A 821 5.48 18.23 -13.50
N THR A 822 5.81 18.34 -12.20
CA THR A 822 4.81 18.44 -11.13
C THR A 822 4.61 19.85 -10.59
N ARG A 823 5.48 20.81 -10.98
CA ARG A 823 5.53 22.15 -10.37
C ARG A 823 4.29 22.99 -10.64
N THR A 824 3.69 23.56 -9.58
CA THR A 824 2.66 24.60 -9.64
C THR A 824 3.24 25.96 -9.21
N GLU A 825 2.43 27.01 -9.17
CA GLU A 825 2.84 28.31 -8.63
C GLU A 825 3.19 28.24 -7.14
N ILE A 826 2.49 27.40 -6.37
CA ILE A 826 2.59 27.37 -4.90
C ILE A 826 3.28 26.13 -4.34
N ALA A 827 3.22 25.00 -5.07
CA ALA A 827 3.81 23.74 -4.60
C ALA A 827 4.03 22.76 -5.78
N ASN A 828 3.79 21.48 -5.58
CA ASN A 828 3.84 20.44 -6.61
C ASN A 828 2.51 19.68 -6.62
N SER A 829 2.09 19.17 -7.77
CA SER A 829 0.86 18.40 -7.96
C SER A 829 1.15 17.04 -8.54
N ALA A 830 0.38 16.04 -8.14
CA ALA A 830 0.24 14.81 -8.89
C ALA A 830 -0.08 15.10 -10.36
N ILE A 831 0.35 14.22 -11.27
CA ILE A 831 0.15 14.32 -12.72
C ILE A 831 -0.62 13.12 -13.25
N ASP A 832 -1.35 13.33 -14.35
CA ASP A 832 -2.23 12.30 -14.94
C ASP A 832 -1.53 11.38 -15.94
N ASP A 833 -0.52 11.86 -16.69
CA ASP A 833 0.19 11.06 -17.69
C ASP A 833 1.68 11.39 -17.75
N VAL A 834 2.51 10.44 -17.28
CA VAL A 834 3.99 10.56 -17.33
C VAL A 834 4.56 10.50 -18.73
N ASN A 835 3.79 10.07 -19.74
CA ASN A 835 4.19 10.03 -21.15
C ASN A 835 3.74 11.26 -21.95
N SER A 836 3.23 12.28 -21.26
CA SER A 836 2.93 13.59 -21.86
C SER A 836 4.14 14.53 -21.71
N ASP A 837 4.43 15.32 -22.74
CA ASP A 837 5.38 16.44 -22.65
C ASP A 837 4.88 17.54 -21.70
N GLU A 838 3.56 17.71 -21.62
CA GLU A 838 2.87 18.67 -20.75
C GLU A 838 1.77 17.89 -19.99
N PRO A 839 2.11 17.18 -18.90
CA PRO A 839 1.14 16.39 -18.15
C PRO A 839 0.09 17.28 -17.46
N GLY A 840 -1.14 16.78 -17.42
CA GLY A 840 -2.21 17.42 -16.66
C GLY A 840 -1.97 17.34 -15.15
N LEU A 841 -2.16 18.46 -14.46
CA LEU A 841 -2.03 18.53 -13.00
C LEU A 841 -3.34 18.12 -12.34
N LYS A 842 -3.29 17.16 -11.40
CA LYS A 842 -4.47 16.58 -10.74
C LYS A 842 -5.02 17.40 -9.57
N ASP A 843 -4.34 18.45 -9.16
CA ASP A 843 -4.68 19.25 -7.98
C ASP A 843 -4.59 18.49 -6.64
N GLU A 844 -3.65 17.57 -6.56
CA GLU A 844 -3.40 16.71 -5.41
C GLU A 844 -1.93 16.78 -5.00
N MET A 845 -1.68 17.02 -3.70
CA MET A 845 -0.38 16.93 -3.07
C MET A 845 -0.51 16.10 -1.81
N GLU A 846 -0.17 14.81 -1.93
CA GLU A 846 -0.14 13.85 -0.83
C GLU A 846 0.85 14.31 0.27
N SER A 847 0.56 14.00 1.54
CA SER A 847 1.41 14.41 2.67
C SER A 847 2.84 13.88 2.56
N PHE A 848 3.00 12.67 2.01
CA PHE A 848 4.32 12.05 1.79
C PHE A 848 5.21 12.82 0.78
N TRP A 849 4.67 13.77 0.00
CA TRP A 849 5.53 14.63 -0.81
C TRP A 849 6.57 15.38 0.02
N LEU A 850 6.14 15.96 1.15
CA LEU A 850 7.02 16.62 2.11
C LEU A 850 7.64 15.62 3.09
N ALA A 851 6.85 14.67 3.56
CA ALA A 851 7.26 13.72 4.58
C ALA A 851 8.36 12.76 4.09
N GLU A 852 8.32 12.36 2.82
CA GLU A 852 9.19 11.33 2.28
C GLU A 852 9.96 11.78 1.04
N THR A 853 9.27 12.09 -0.06
CA THR A 853 9.90 12.29 -1.36
C THR A 853 10.93 13.41 -1.33
N LEU A 854 10.56 14.59 -0.81
CA LEU A 854 11.49 15.70 -0.66
C LEU A 854 12.52 15.44 0.45
N LYS A 855 12.15 14.73 1.51
CA LYS A 855 13.07 14.31 2.59
C LYS A 855 14.19 13.42 2.05
N TYR A 856 13.86 12.37 1.27
CA TYR A 856 14.86 11.49 0.67
C TYR A 856 15.75 12.21 -0.33
N TYR A 857 15.21 13.12 -1.17
CA TYR A 857 16.04 13.99 -2.02
C TYR A 857 16.96 14.89 -1.19
N TYR A 858 16.49 15.45 -0.09
CA TYR A 858 17.31 16.28 0.78
C TYR A 858 18.41 15.48 1.48
N LEU A 859 18.08 14.31 2.02
CA LEU A 859 19.00 13.40 2.69
C LEU A 859 20.04 12.81 1.73
N LEU A 860 19.72 12.64 0.46
CA LEU A 860 20.66 12.17 -0.56
C LEU A 860 21.83 13.15 -0.74
N PHE A 861 21.57 14.44 -0.57
CA PHE A 861 22.55 15.52 -0.67
C PHE A 861 22.97 16.10 0.69
N SER A 862 22.56 15.51 1.80
CA SER A 862 22.99 15.90 3.14
C SER A 862 24.34 15.29 3.51
N GLU A 863 25.01 15.86 4.53
CA GLU A 863 26.16 15.18 5.15
C GLU A 863 25.74 13.78 5.60
N PRO A 864 26.59 12.76 5.42
CA PRO A 864 26.24 11.40 5.80
C PRO A 864 25.90 11.19 7.28
N SER A 865 26.32 12.08 8.16
CA SER A 865 25.98 12.10 9.58
C SER A 865 24.52 12.50 9.87
N VAL A 866 23.87 13.21 8.93
CA VAL A 866 22.45 13.57 9.05
C VAL A 866 21.62 12.33 8.78
N ILE A 867 20.89 11.87 9.80
CA ILE A 867 20.11 10.61 9.75
C ILE A 867 20.98 9.44 9.27
N SER A 868 22.05 9.15 10.03
CA SER A 868 22.95 8.02 9.76
C SER A 868 22.22 6.69 9.96
N LEU A 869 22.31 5.75 8.99
CA LEU A 869 21.73 4.40 9.09
C LEU A 869 22.32 3.57 10.24
N ASP A 870 23.45 3.98 10.84
CA ASP A 870 24.03 3.34 12.04
C ASP A 870 23.34 3.80 13.32
N GLU A 871 22.64 4.94 13.31
CA GLU A 871 21.97 5.53 14.46
C GLU A 871 20.45 5.57 14.37
N TRP A 872 19.93 5.58 13.15
CA TRP A 872 18.52 5.74 12.84
C TRP A 872 17.99 4.59 12.02
N VAL A 873 16.70 4.31 12.19
CA VAL A 873 15.91 3.47 11.31
C VAL A 873 14.64 4.22 10.96
N LEU A 874 14.28 4.23 9.68
CA LEU A 874 13.12 4.96 9.18
C LEU A 874 11.94 4.01 9.06
N ASN A 875 10.74 4.46 9.48
CA ASN A 875 9.51 3.73 9.20
C ASN A 875 9.17 3.80 7.70
N THR A 876 7.99 3.32 7.30
CA THR A 876 7.58 3.32 5.88
C THR A 876 7.25 4.72 5.35
N GLU A 877 6.92 5.71 6.22
CA GLU A 877 6.74 7.12 5.88
C GLU A 877 8.01 7.97 6.11
N ALA A 878 9.17 7.31 6.08
CA ALA A 878 10.49 7.93 6.27
C ALA A 878 10.67 8.68 7.60
N HIS A 879 9.90 8.37 8.64
CA HIS A 879 10.09 8.95 9.97
C HIS A 879 11.24 8.27 10.70
N PRO A 880 12.30 9.00 11.10
CA PRO A 880 13.47 8.39 11.71
C PRO A 880 13.28 8.13 13.20
N PHE A 881 13.39 6.88 13.60
CA PHE A 881 13.39 6.44 14.99
C PHE A 881 14.81 6.14 15.47
N LYS A 882 15.15 6.56 16.69
CA LYS A 882 16.47 6.36 17.27
C LYS A 882 16.71 4.89 17.60
N ARG A 883 17.78 4.32 17.08
CA ARG A 883 18.17 2.91 17.35
C ARG A 883 18.79 2.78 18.75
N PRO A 884 18.50 1.70 19.51
CA PRO A 884 19.20 1.42 20.76
C PRO A 884 20.66 1.05 20.47
N GLY A 885 21.59 1.65 21.21
CA GLY A 885 23.02 1.37 21.11
C GLY A 885 23.77 2.08 19.97
N GLY A 886 23.12 2.95 19.21
CA GLY A 886 23.77 3.89 18.30
C GLY A 886 24.77 4.74 19.09
N SER A 887 26.03 4.84 18.64
CA SER A 887 27.05 5.63 19.31
C SER A 887 26.63 7.09 19.34
N VAL A 888 26.45 7.65 20.53
CA VAL A 888 26.36 9.10 20.73
C VAL A 888 27.74 9.66 20.44
N ILE A 889 28.08 9.82 19.16
CA ILE A 889 29.13 10.75 18.78
C ILE A 889 28.44 12.10 18.80
N GLY A 890 28.60 12.83 19.89
CA GLY A 890 28.05 14.16 20.05
C GLY A 890 28.51 15.07 18.91
N HIS A 891 27.62 15.25 17.95
CA HIS A 891 27.65 16.39 17.06
C HIS A 891 26.30 17.08 17.25
N SER A 892 26.36 18.22 17.95
CA SER A 892 25.27 19.18 17.95
C SER A 892 24.97 19.56 16.49
N ILE A 893 23.77 19.21 16.03
CA ILE A 893 23.18 19.67 14.77
C ILE A 893 22.86 21.15 14.87
#